data_08016f626ecdfd6dc3be772684e42474
#
_entry.id   08016f626ecdfd6dc3be772684e42474
#
_cell.length_a   1.000
_cell.length_b   1.000
_cell.length_c   1.000
_cell.angle_alpha   90.00
_cell.angle_beta   90.00
_cell.angle_gamma   90.00
#
_symmetry.space_group_name_H-M   'P 1'
#
loop_
_entity.id
_entity.type
_entity.pdbx_description
1 polymer ?
#
loop_
_entity_poly.entity_id
_entity_poly.type
_entity_poly.pdbx_seq_one_letter_code
_entity_poly.pdbx_strand_id
1 'polypeptide(L)'
;MTDSVRSYLRSLLPAAATLLAAGSLTAAEAVQPARGPFWSGTIMRSKSEAAAMKGLAVTLGNEGRSYVVYDLDTMRLAAAWTGEFLEFGNTLTKIEWPPPPTVKGTNIVFDSKLGPGWADKAGSLADPRTGTQGPLPKDWAHYSGLYVHDDRVVLSYTVGTTPVLELPGFVNASGQPIFARTLQFPKGAQNLTVLLADGISGAVATDFVGDQAGPVTVSFKDGRSLTIGGSGLPKGSRLESTPEGKLVVKLAKLAKNDSVRLLFSSEANPGGFFAVSQKKPLDLRPYTEGGGVHWPEDVTTVGKVGTEEGPYQVDTITEPFPNPYNVSTFFGGFDFLPDGRAAICTFHGDVWVVSGLDDKLEKLTWKRFATGLFQPLGLKVVKGDIYVAGRDQITRLKDVNKDGEADFYENFNNDTVVTPNYHEFVLDLHTDSKGNFYYAKGAPWEPSVSSPHQGTILKVTPDGKKMEVFASGLRAPNGMTVGPDDTVLVGDNQGHWMPSSKLNLVKPGAFMGMTPAAQKSLTLRYTNGTEIVGNPSDPEFRKANKLKGWDSAMPIPVSYDEPIAWVPMRWDNSSGGQVYVTSDKWGPWKGAPLFMSYGKCLLYGVMTEKVGDTTQAALVPFGLKFASGVMRGRFSSKDGQLYLAGLKGWQNAASRDGGFYRVRYTGKPVTMPVKTRTGKNGIQLTFATELDAKSAEDVQSYAVELWNYKYSGAYGSPEFSVKTPGKQGHDKLEVKSAKLSADKKTLLLEVDGLEVANQYSVKYSLTAANGAEVRSEVIGTIHKLGPELSATR
;
A
#
# COMPACT_ATOMS: atom_id res chain seq x y z
N MET A 1 18.00 -15.69 45.11
CA MET A 1 19.14 -16.63 45.22
C MET A 1 19.95 -16.35 43.96
N THR A 2 20.80 -15.40 44.05
CA THR A 2 22.20 -15.37 44.45
C THR A 2 23.13 -15.84 43.35
N ASP A 3 23.84 -14.86 42.85
CA ASP A 3 25.26 -14.89 42.48
C ASP A 3 25.94 -16.27 42.32
N SER A 4 26.37 -16.50 41.08
CA SER A 4 27.71 -17.02 40.78
C SER A 4 27.85 -17.23 39.27
N VAL A 5 28.67 -16.45 38.65
CA VAL A 5 29.68 -16.71 37.61
C VAL A 5 30.30 -15.36 37.20
N ARG A 6 31.15 -14.86 38.11
CA ARG A 6 32.22 -13.92 37.80
C ARG A 6 33.47 -14.44 38.45
N SER A 7 34.26 -15.14 37.70
CA SER A 7 35.73 -15.18 37.85
C SER A 7 36.27 -16.32 37.02
N TYR A 8 37.02 -15.99 35.98
CA TYR A 8 38.21 -16.67 35.48
C TYR A 8 38.58 -15.96 34.17
N LEU A 9 39.59 -15.17 34.27
CA LEU A 9 40.59 -14.82 33.27
C LEU A 9 41.22 -13.45 33.57
N ARG A 10 42.11 -13.46 34.57
CA ARG A 10 43.20 -12.50 34.68
C ARG A 10 44.49 -13.34 34.76
N SER A 11 45.29 -13.19 33.70
CA SER A 11 46.76 -13.14 33.76
C SER A 11 47.33 -13.50 32.39
N LEU A 12 47.95 -12.55 31.76
CA LEU A 12 49.30 -12.56 31.17
C LEU A 12 49.37 -11.46 30.08
N LEU A 13 49.96 -10.34 30.50
CA LEU A 13 50.70 -9.42 29.63
C LEU A 13 52.19 -9.84 29.70
N PRO A 14 53.06 -9.57 28.66
CA PRO A 14 53.49 -8.21 28.46
C PRO A 14 53.73 -7.73 27.00
N ALA A 15 53.50 -6.43 26.81
CA ALA A 15 54.23 -5.44 26.05
C ALA A 15 54.79 -5.70 24.67
N ALA A 16 54.20 -5.05 23.65
CA ALA A 16 54.94 -4.39 22.58
C ALA A 16 54.14 -3.13 22.18
N ALA A 17 54.66 -1.98 22.56
CA ALA A 17 54.13 -0.68 22.13
C ALA A 17 54.56 -0.45 20.66
N THR A 18 53.58 -0.40 19.78
CA THR A 18 53.78 0.18 18.44
C THR A 18 52.72 1.30 18.32
N LEU A 19 53.18 2.52 18.25
CA LEU A 19 52.39 3.70 17.92
C LEU A 19 51.75 3.49 16.51
N LEU A 20 50.46 3.20 16.46
CA LEU A 20 49.66 3.40 15.29
C LEU A 20 48.87 4.70 15.51
N ALA A 21 49.19 5.69 14.69
CA ALA A 21 48.41 6.91 14.57
C ALA A 21 46.95 6.53 14.25
N ALA A 22 46.07 6.75 15.19
CA ALA A 22 44.64 6.67 14.99
C ALA A 22 44.24 7.85 14.08
N GLY A 23 44.29 7.61 12.76
CA GLY A 23 43.50 8.40 11.84
C GLY A 23 42.05 8.14 12.18
N SER A 24 41.35 9.16 12.57
CA SER A 24 39.88 9.15 12.66
C SER A 24 39.34 8.77 11.28
N LEU A 25 38.92 7.53 11.10
CA LEU A 25 38.03 7.16 10.02
C LEU A 25 36.72 7.93 10.31
N THR A 26 36.60 9.09 9.64
CA THR A 26 35.29 9.72 9.47
C THR A 26 34.41 8.66 8.82
N ALA A 27 33.35 8.26 9.52
CA ALA A 27 32.31 7.43 8.92
C ALA A 27 31.94 8.09 7.58
N ALA A 28 32.15 7.37 6.48
CA ALA A 28 31.72 7.84 5.17
C ALA A 28 30.28 8.24 5.31
N GLU A 29 29.92 9.49 5.01
CA GLU A 29 28.53 9.92 4.98
C GLU A 29 27.77 8.94 4.10
N ALA A 30 26.75 8.29 4.66
CA ALA A 30 25.94 7.34 3.92
C ALA A 30 25.32 8.06 2.72
N VAL A 31 25.67 7.62 1.51
CA VAL A 31 25.15 8.20 0.27
C VAL A 31 23.64 8.12 0.30
N GLN A 32 22.98 9.28 0.26
CA GLN A 32 21.52 9.36 0.29
C GLN A 32 20.94 8.80 -1.02
N PRO A 33 19.76 8.13 -0.97
CA PRO A 33 19.05 7.71 -2.17
C PRO A 33 18.76 8.88 -3.11
N ALA A 34 19.04 8.69 -4.41
CA ALA A 34 18.74 9.69 -5.43
C ALA A 34 17.23 9.86 -5.58
N ARG A 35 16.76 11.09 -5.36
CA ARG A 35 15.35 11.48 -5.45
C ARG A 35 15.11 12.30 -6.72
N GLY A 36 13.89 12.23 -7.26
CA GLY A 36 13.43 13.19 -8.24
C GLY A 36 13.20 14.58 -7.63
N PRO A 37 12.63 15.52 -8.40
CA PRO A 37 12.38 16.89 -7.94
C PRO A 37 11.29 16.97 -6.87
N PHE A 38 10.60 15.87 -6.55
CA PHE A 38 9.55 15.81 -5.53
C PHE A 38 9.59 14.51 -4.72
N TRP A 39 8.87 14.55 -3.60
CA TRP A 39 8.60 13.36 -2.77
C TRP A 39 7.18 13.48 -2.17
N SER A 40 6.40 12.38 -2.22
CA SER A 40 5.04 12.33 -1.68
C SER A 40 4.97 11.51 -0.41
N GLY A 41 4.22 12.02 0.58
CA GLY A 41 4.01 11.32 1.85
C GLY A 41 3.30 12.17 2.88
N THR A 42 2.97 11.57 4.03
CA THR A 42 2.58 12.38 5.20
C THR A 42 3.81 13.16 5.69
N ILE A 43 3.69 14.46 5.78
CA ILE A 43 4.78 15.37 6.21
C ILE A 43 4.35 16.03 7.50
N MET A 44 5.20 15.91 8.52
CA MET A 44 4.94 16.49 9.83
C MET A 44 5.64 17.85 9.96
N ARG A 45 5.00 18.75 10.70
CA ARG A 45 5.60 20.00 11.18
C ARG A 45 6.36 19.75 12.48
N SER A 46 5.79 18.93 13.34
CA SER A 46 6.34 18.46 14.60
C SER A 46 5.93 17.02 14.85
N LYS A 47 6.37 16.43 15.96
CA LYS A 47 6.00 15.05 16.32
C LYS A 47 4.49 14.81 16.43
N SER A 48 3.70 15.84 16.68
CA SER A 48 2.26 15.76 16.93
C SER A 48 1.38 16.52 15.92
N GLU A 49 1.98 17.31 15.03
CA GLU A 49 1.25 18.17 14.11
C GLU A 49 1.68 17.91 12.66
N ALA A 50 0.73 17.56 11.81
CA ALA A 50 0.98 17.38 10.39
C ALA A 50 1.01 18.73 9.66
N ALA A 51 1.99 18.90 8.77
CA ALA A 51 1.97 19.94 7.75
C ALA A 51 1.00 19.58 6.63
N ALA A 52 1.03 18.32 6.20
CA ALA A 52 0.12 17.78 5.19
C ALA A 52 -0.02 16.26 5.36
N MET A 53 -1.25 15.72 5.25
CA MET A 53 -1.50 14.28 5.27
C MET A 53 -1.14 13.64 3.94
N LYS A 54 -1.56 14.24 2.82
CA LYS A 54 -1.12 13.91 1.47
C LYS A 54 -0.19 15.03 1.00
N GLY A 55 1.01 15.02 1.57
CA GLY A 55 2.01 16.03 1.32
C GLY A 55 2.80 15.75 0.05
N LEU A 56 3.05 16.80 -0.71
CA LEU A 56 3.98 16.85 -1.83
C LEU A 56 5.10 17.83 -1.50
N ALA A 57 6.28 17.32 -1.18
CA ALA A 57 7.47 18.14 -0.98
C ALA A 57 8.19 18.30 -2.32
N VAL A 58 8.46 19.56 -2.71
CA VAL A 58 9.11 19.90 -3.97
C VAL A 58 10.43 20.61 -3.69
N THR A 59 11.49 20.17 -4.37
CA THR A 59 12.80 20.87 -4.40
C THR A 59 12.73 21.98 -5.44
N LEU A 60 13.19 23.18 -5.08
CA LEU A 60 13.12 24.36 -5.93
C LEU A 60 14.49 24.79 -6.43
N GLY A 61 14.62 24.94 -7.74
CA GLY A 61 15.82 25.47 -8.41
C GLY A 61 17.05 24.56 -8.33
N ASN A 62 18.07 24.89 -9.09
CA ASN A 62 19.28 24.10 -9.28
C ASN A 62 20.23 24.13 -8.08
N GLU A 63 20.02 25.04 -7.10
CA GLU A 63 20.87 25.13 -5.90
C GLU A 63 20.48 24.13 -4.80
N GLY A 64 19.32 23.43 -4.96
CA GLY A 64 18.90 22.28 -4.16
C GLY A 64 18.70 22.51 -2.66
N ARG A 65 18.54 23.77 -2.21
CA ARG A 65 18.42 24.15 -0.79
C ARG A 65 17.15 24.93 -0.46
N SER A 66 16.16 24.86 -1.32
CA SER A 66 14.88 25.57 -1.15
C SER A 66 13.74 24.64 -1.46
N TYR A 67 12.73 24.62 -0.61
CA TYR A 67 11.71 23.59 -0.64
C TYR A 67 10.34 24.16 -0.29
N VAL A 68 9.31 23.50 -0.83
CA VAL A 68 7.92 23.73 -0.45
C VAL A 68 7.20 22.41 -0.19
N VAL A 69 6.14 22.48 0.60
CA VAL A 69 5.17 21.38 0.78
C VAL A 69 3.80 21.86 0.38
N TYR A 70 3.15 21.10 -0.48
CA TYR A 70 1.71 21.22 -0.76
C TYR A 70 0.92 20.14 -0.03
N ASP A 71 -0.26 20.49 0.41
CA ASP A 71 -1.29 19.57 0.88
C ASP A 71 -2.25 19.29 -0.30
N LEU A 72 -2.16 18.10 -0.88
CA LEU A 72 -2.91 17.73 -2.08
C LEU A 72 -4.41 17.45 -1.82
N ASP A 73 -4.81 17.28 -0.56
CA ASP A 73 -6.23 17.18 -0.21
C ASP A 73 -6.93 18.55 -0.27
N THR A 74 -6.18 19.65 -0.11
CA THR A 74 -6.74 21.00 0.07
C THR A 74 -6.20 22.03 -0.91
N MET A 75 -5.29 21.63 -1.81
CA MET A 75 -4.58 22.53 -2.73
C MET A 75 -3.91 23.70 -2.00
N ARG A 76 -3.36 23.44 -0.82
CA ARG A 76 -2.76 24.46 0.07
C ARG A 76 -1.24 24.35 0.01
N LEU A 77 -0.59 25.50 -0.18
CA LEU A 77 0.84 25.60 0.14
C LEU A 77 0.98 25.55 1.67
N ALA A 78 1.55 24.48 2.18
CA ALA A 78 1.61 24.18 3.60
C ALA A 78 2.82 24.76 4.29
N ALA A 79 3.98 24.75 3.63
CA ALA A 79 5.24 25.31 4.14
C ALA A 79 6.19 25.67 3.00
N ALA A 80 7.09 26.62 3.27
CA ALA A 80 8.22 26.99 2.42
C ALA A 80 9.43 27.28 3.32
N TRP A 81 10.62 26.72 2.98
CA TRP A 81 11.82 26.87 3.80
C TRP A 81 13.11 26.71 2.97
N THR A 82 14.23 27.14 3.58
CA THR A 82 15.57 26.92 3.05
C THR A 82 16.41 26.09 4.01
N GLY A 83 17.48 25.46 3.49
CA GLY A 83 18.42 24.68 4.29
C GLY A 83 18.40 23.18 3.93
N GLU A 84 18.00 22.30 4.83
CA GLU A 84 17.90 20.86 4.57
C GLU A 84 16.48 20.48 4.12
N PHE A 85 16.35 19.38 3.35
CA PHE A 85 15.06 18.92 2.82
C PHE A 85 14.11 18.47 3.95
N LEU A 86 13.89 17.22 4.09
CA LEU A 86 13.08 16.61 5.14
C LEU A 86 13.95 15.72 6.02
N GLU A 87 13.64 15.65 7.30
CA GLU A 87 14.26 14.67 8.18
C GLU A 87 13.53 13.34 8.03
N PHE A 88 14.09 12.46 7.21
CA PHE A 88 13.51 11.14 6.92
C PHE A 88 13.80 10.10 8.00
N GLY A 89 14.85 10.28 8.82
CA GLY A 89 15.33 9.21 9.67
C GLY A 89 15.65 7.97 8.83
N ASN A 90 14.92 6.86 9.07
CA ASN A 90 15.07 5.62 8.31
C ASN A 90 13.95 5.38 7.27
N THR A 91 13.11 6.38 7.00
CA THR A 91 11.93 6.25 6.12
C THR A 91 12.27 5.85 4.68
N LEU A 92 13.47 6.20 4.19
CA LEU A 92 13.91 5.86 2.83
C LEU A 92 14.63 4.51 2.72
N THR A 93 14.94 3.84 3.83
CA THR A 93 15.77 2.63 3.85
C THR A 93 15.14 1.46 4.60
N LYS A 94 14.08 1.68 5.35
CA LYS A 94 13.34 0.65 6.09
C LYS A 94 11.86 0.73 5.79
N ILE A 95 11.18 -0.39 6.00
CA ILE A 95 9.72 -0.48 5.81
C ILE A 95 8.98 -0.68 7.14
N GLU A 96 9.69 -1.08 8.20
CA GLU A 96 9.09 -1.31 9.52
C GLU A 96 9.08 -0.02 10.33
N TRP A 97 7.87 0.42 10.73
CA TRP A 97 7.64 1.55 11.62
C TRP A 97 8.36 2.86 11.23
N PRO A 98 8.44 3.24 9.93
CA PRO A 98 9.06 4.50 9.58
C PRO A 98 8.16 5.65 10.06
N PRO A 99 8.66 6.55 10.91
CA PRO A 99 7.90 7.75 11.27
C PRO A 99 7.73 8.62 10.01
N PRO A 100 6.61 9.35 9.88
CA PRO A 100 6.51 10.34 8.82
C PRO A 100 7.65 11.37 8.94
N PRO A 101 8.27 11.80 7.83
CA PRO A 101 9.33 12.77 7.84
C PRO A 101 8.84 14.14 8.34
N THR A 102 9.76 14.91 8.93
CA THR A 102 9.50 16.25 9.43
C THR A 102 10.22 17.30 8.59
N VAL A 103 9.63 18.50 8.52
CA VAL A 103 10.31 19.67 7.96
C VAL A 103 11.54 19.98 8.80
N LYS A 104 12.73 20.05 8.18
CA LYS A 104 14.02 20.27 8.85
C LYS A 104 14.66 21.59 8.44
N GLY A 105 13.90 22.63 8.25
CA GLY A 105 14.44 23.94 7.88
C GLY A 105 14.88 24.75 9.09
N THR A 106 16.03 25.43 9.00
CA THR A 106 16.44 26.46 9.97
C THR A 106 15.73 27.79 9.74
N ASN A 107 15.26 28.01 8.49
CA ASN A 107 14.58 29.23 8.06
C ASN A 107 13.24 28.89 7.43
N ILE A 108 12.22 28.61 8.24
CA ILE A 108 10.84 28.48 7.78
C ILE A 108 10.34 29.88 7.44
N VAL A 109 10.22 30.16 6.16
CA VAL A 109 9.73 31.45 5.65
C VAL A 109 8.22 31.56 5.83
N PHE A 110 7.54 30.42 5.72
CA PHE A 110 6.10 30.37 5.73
C PHE A 110 5.62 29.00 6.18
N ASP A 111 4.56 28.98 6.96
CA ASP A 111 3.77 27.77 7.28
C ASP A 111 2.30 28.16 7.51
N SER A 112 1.38 27.25 7.16
CA SER A 112 -0.06 27.46 7.33
C SER A 112 -0.70 26.26 8.01
N LYS A 113 -1.79 26.46 8.75
CA LYS A 113 -2.55 25.42 9.42
C LYS A 113 -3.31 24.57 8.42
N LEU A 114 -3.72 23.35 8.82
CA LEU A 114 -4.57 22.49 8.00
C LEU A 114 -5.88 23.21 7.64
N GLY A 115 -6.32 23.09 6.40
CA GLY A 115 -7.52 23.70 5.87
C GLY A 115 -7.42 24.01 4.37
N PRO A 116 -8.48 24.55 3.74
CA PRO A 116 -8.51 24.88 2.33
C PRO A 116 -7.46 25.91 1.89
N GLY A 117 -6.77 25.63 0.77
CA GLY A 117 -5.85 26.58 0.13
C GLY A 117 -6.55 27.59 -0.77
N TRP A 118 -7.80 27.35 -1.10
CA TRP A 118 -8.65 28.19 -1.93
C TRP A 118 -10.02 28.37 -1.25
N ALA A 119 -10.63 29.52 -1.42
CA ALA A 119 -11.99 29.73 -0.98
C ALA A 119 -12.98 28.97 -1.88
N ASP A 120 -14.13 28.60 -1.32
CA ASP A 120 -15.25 28.05 -2.07
C ASP A 120 -15.94 29.11 -2.95
N LYS A 121 -16.98 28.73 -3.65
CA LYS A 121 -17.78 29.62 -4.50
C LYS A 121 -18.48 30.76 -3.76
N ALA A 122 -18.63 30.66 -2.44
CA ALA A 122 -19.18 31.69 -1.56
C ALA A 122 -18.09 32.61 -0.97
N GLY A 123 -16.82 32.33 -1.25
CA GLY A 123 -15.67 33.07 -0.70
C GLY A 123 -15.23 32.59 0.70
N SER A 124 -15.74 31.43 1.17
CA SER A 124 -15.40 30.87 2.48
C SER A 124 -14.14 30.02 2.41
N LEU A 125 -13.31 30.13 3.47
CA LEU A 125 -12.16 29.25 3.75
C LEU A 125 -12.43 28.35 4.99
N ALA A 126 -13.68 28.21 5.42
CA ALA A 126 -14.05 27.30 6.48
C ALA A 126 -13.92 25.86 5.99
N ASP A 127 -13.17 25.03 6.72
CA ASP A 127 -12.94 23.63 6.33
C ASP A 127 -14.22 22.79 6.52
N PRO A 128 -14.80 22.23 5.45
CA PRO A 128 -16.03 21.45 5.53
C PRO A 128 -15.80 20.00 5.97
N ARG A 129 -14.53 19.56 6.06
CA ARG A 129 -14.16 18.16 6.28
C ARG A 129 -14.26 17.79 7.75
N THR A 130 -14.80 16.61 8.03
CA THR A 130 -14.82 16.06 9.38
C THR A 130 -13.40 15.70 9.84
N GLY A 131 -12.96 16.29 10.97
CA GLY A 131 -11.62 16.05 11.50
C GLY A 131 -10.48 16.52 10.59
N THR A 132 -10.75 17.43 9.65
CA THR A 132 -9.76 17.99 8.69
C THR A 132 -9.03 16.93 7.85
N GLN A 133 -9.67 15.79 7.60
CA GLN A 133 -9.09 14.65 6.87
C GLN A 133 -9.77 14.41 5.52
N GLY A 134 -8.99 13.90 4.57
CA GLY A 134 -9.43 13.60 3.21
C GLY A 134 -9.49 14.82 2.29
N PRO A 135 -9.80 14.61 0.99
CA PRO A 135 -9.87 15.68 0.01
C PRO A 135 -11.07 16.63 0.26
N LEU A 136 -10.94 17.87 -0.19
CA LEU A 136 -12.06 18.79 -0.31
C LEU A 136 -13.13 18.22 -1.26
N PRO A 137 -14.39 18.67 -1.14
CA PRO A 137 -15.40 18.38 -2.15
C PRO A 137 -14.89 18.72 -3.57
N LYS A 138 -15.15 17.83 -4.54
CA LYS A 138 -14.60 17.94 -5.90
C LYS A 138 -15.04 19.22 -6.64
N ASP A 139 -16.20 19.78 -6.25
CA ASP A 139 -16.71 21.03 -6.75
C ASP A 139 -16.12 22.28 -6.06
N TRP A 140 -15.32 22.07 -5.02
CA TRP A 140 -14.55 23.16 -4.36
C TRP A 140 -13.13 23.27 -4.95
N ALA A 141 -12.30 22.26 -4.71
CA ALA A 141 -10.98 22.15 -5.31
C ALA A 141 -10.56 20.69 -5.42
N HIS A 142 -9.95 20.31 -6.54
CA HIS A 142 -9.61 18.92 -6.80
C HIS A 142 -8.26 18.79 -7.51
N TYR A 143 -7.34 18.02 -6.88
CA TYR A 143 -6.04 17.66 -7.44
C TYR A 143 -6.20 16.79 -8.66
N SER A 144 -5.54 17.11 -9.76
CA SER A 144 -5.58 16.37 -11.03
C SER A 144 -4.27 15.64 -11.34
N GLY A 145 -3.16 16.05 -10.72
CA GLY A 145 -1.85 15.44 -10.92
C GLY A 145 -0.73 16.46 -10.94
N LEU A 146 0.48 15.98 -11.25
CA LEU A 146 1.65 16.83 -11.44
C LEU A 146 2.42 16.44 -12.70
N TYR A 147 3.03 17.43 -13.33
CA TYR A 147 3.98 17.26 -14.41
C TYR A 147 5.40 17.44 -13.89
N VAL A 148 6.30 16.61 -14.39
CA VAL A 148 7.74 16.74 -14.18
C VAL A 148 8.38 17.18 -15.48
N HIS A 149 9.10 18.28 -15.45
CA HIS A 149 9.82 18.83 -16.61
C HIS A 149 11.18 19.31 -16.16
N ASP A 150 12.23 18.56 -16.42
CA ASP A 150 13.54 18.74 -15.81
C ASP A 150 13.41 18.82 -14.27
N ASP A 151 14.02 19.79 -13.62
CA ASP A 151 13.94 20.02 -12.17
C ASP A 151 12.62 20.66 -11.70
N ARG A 152 11.64 20.84 -12.58
CA ARG A 152 10.39 21.54 -12.26
C ARG A 152 9.22 20.60 -12.09
N VAL A 153 8.41 20.92 -11.10
CA VAL A 153 7.15 20.22 -10.81
C VAL A 153 6.00 21.21 -10.98
N VAL A 154 5.13 20.94 -11.97
CA VAL A 154 3.93 21.74 -12.20
C VAL A 154 2.72 20.97 -11.69
N LEU A 155 2.06 21.49 -10.65
CA LEU A 155 0.82 20.93 -10.15
C LEU A 155 -0.34 21.27 -11.11
N SER A 156 -1.23 20.32 -11.31
CA SER A 156 -2.48 20.51 -12.06
C SER A 156 -3.65 20.20 -11.13
N TYR A 157 -4.62 21.11 -11.05
CA TYR A 157 -5.81 20.94 -10.21
C TYR A 157 -6.95 21.85 -10.71
N THR A 158 -8.13 21.73 -10.13
CA THR A 158 -9.26 22.65 -10.38
C THR A 158 -9.63 23.39 -9.11
N VAL A 159 -10.13 24.63 -9.28
CA VAL A 159 -10.82 25.40 -8.24
C VAL A 159 -12.23 25.70 -8.77
N GLY A 160 -13.26 25.11 -8.16
CA GLY A 160 -14.55 24.98 -8.81
C GLY A 160 -14.41 24.24 -10.14
N THR A 161 -14.83 24.87 -11.21
CA THR A 161 -14.66 24.38 -12.59
C THR A 161 -13.42 24.95 -13.31
N THR A 162 -12.65 25.81 -12.65
CA THR A 162 -11.50 26.49 -13.26
C THR A 162 -10.26 25.63 -13.15
N PRO A 163 -9.66 25.17 -14.27
CA PRO A 163 -8.38 24.48 -14.25
C PRO A 163 -7.25 25.44 -13.89
N VAL A 164 -6.29 24.97 -13.11
CA VAL A 164 -5.12 25.71 -12.64
C VAL A 164 -3.88 24.89 -12.87
N LEU A 165 -2.85 25.48 -13.48
CA LEU A 165 -1.49 24.99 -13.41
C LEU A 165 -0.73 25.84 -12.40
N GLU A 166 0.06 25.21 -11.54
CA GLU A 166 0.85 25.90 -10.52
C GLU A 166 2.29 25.41 -10.53
N LEU A 167 3.24 26.35 -10.71
CA LEU A 167 4.67 26.11 -10.58
C LEU A 167 5.21 26.86 -9.36
N PRO A 168 5.66 26.13 -8.32
CA PRO A 168 6.43 26.72 -7.25
C PRO A 168 7.82 27.10 -7.77
N GLY A 169 8.40 28.16 -7.21
CA GLY A 169 9.70 28.64 -7.61
C GLY A 169 10.44 29.32 -6.47
N PHE A 170 11.74 29.52 -6.67
CA PHE A 170 12.63 30.18 -5.74
C PHE A 170 13.62 31.08 -6.48
N VAL A 171 13.95 32.24 -5.89
CA VAL A 171 14.99 33.14 -6.36
C VAL A 171 15.74 33.68 -5.15
N ASN A 172 17.05 33.57 -5.14
CA ASN A 172 17.88 34.27 -4.18
C ASN A 172 18.28 35.63 -4.81
N ALA A 173 17.62 36.69 -4.37
CA ALA A 173 17.87 38.04 -4.86
C ALA A 173 18.80 38.81 -3.89
N SER A 174 20.09 38.86 -4.19
CA SER A 174 21.10 39.54 -3.38
C SER A 174 21.11 39.10 -1.89
N GLY A 175 21.04 37.78 -1.67
CA GLY A 175 21.00 37.19 -0.34
C GLY A 175 19.57 37.03 0.25
N GLN A 176 18.56 37.62 -0.36
CA GLN A 176 17.17 37.51 0.09
C GLN A 176 16.48 36.28 -0.54
N PRO A 177 16.00 35.32 0.26
CA PRO A 177 15.23 34.18 -0.23
C PRO A 177 13.80 34.61 -0.59
N ILE A 178 13.44 34.49 -1.87
CA ILE A 178 12.12 34.83 -2.38
C ILE A 178 11.49 33.59 -2.99
N PHE A 179 10.41 33.14 -2.38
CA PHE A 179 9.57 32.06 -2.93
C PHE A 179 8.51 32.60 -3.87
N ALA A 180 8.11 31.80 -4.83
CA ALA A 180 7.12 32.15 -5.84
C ALA A 180 6.07 31.07 -6.03
N ARG A 181 4.83 31.47 -6.29
CA ARG A 181 3.77 30.66 -6.86
C ARG A 181 3.38 31.25 -8.21
N THR A 182 3.70 30.58 -9.29
CA THR A 182 3.21 30.97 -10.61
C THR A 182 1.96 30.16 -10.92
N LEU A 183 0.85 30.85 -11.07
CA LEU A 183 -0.47 30.28 -11.28
C LEU A 183 -0.95 30.63 -12.70
N GLN A 184 -1.31 29.64 -13.51
CA GLN A 184 -1.84 29.86 -14.85
C GLN A 184 -3.31 29.45 -14.95
N PHE A 185 -4.11 30.31 -15.52
CA PHE A 185 -5.56 30.17 -15.64
C PHE A 185 -6.03 30.30 -17.08
N PRO A 186 -7.17 29.71 -17.47
CA PRO A 186 -7.82 29.98 -18.74
C PRO A 186 -8.43 31.38 -18.76
N LYS A 187 -8.66 31.91 -19.98
CA LYS A 187 -9.39 33.16 -20.20
C LYS A 187 -10.77 33.11 -19.52
N GLY A 188 -11.10 34.19 -18.82
CA GLY A 188 -12.38 34.36 -18.15
C GLY A 188 -12.45 33.80 -16.74
N ALA A 189 -11.38 33.21 -16.21
CA ALA A 189 -11.29 32.81 -14.80
C ALA A 189 -11.61 34.00 -13.89
N GLN A 190 -12.47 33.77 -12.89
CA GLN A 190 -12.96 34.82 -11.98
C GLN A 190 -13.41 34.20 -10.65
N ASN A 191 -13.64 35.05 -9.65
CA ASN A 191 -14.09 34.67 -8.31
C ASN A 191 -13.13 33.70 -7.62
N LEU A 192 -11.83 33.88 -7.88
CA LEU A 192 -10.77 33.03 -7.30
C LEU A 192 -10.15 33.76 -6.12
N THR A 193 -10.15 33.11 -4.96
CA THR A 193 -9.51 33.62 -3.73
C THR A 193 -8.55 32.57 -3.22
N VAL A 194 -7.25 32.89 -3.21
CA VAL A 194 -6.18 31.99 -2.79
C VAL A 194 -5.68 32.38 -1.39
N LEU A 195 -5.52 31.38 -0.52
CA LEU A 195 -4.88 31.54 0.77
C LEU A 195 -3.37 31.72 0.58
N LEU A 196 -2.82 32.76 1.19
CA LEU A 196 -1.36 32.97 1.29
C LEU A 196 -0.81 32.58 2.64
N ALA A 197 -1.45 32.98 3.74
CA ALA A 197 -0.94 32.75 5.08
C ALA A 197 -2.05 32.72 6.13
N ASP A 198 -1.75 32.13 7.28
CA ASP A 198 -2.60 32.10 8.48
C ASP A 198 -1.91 32.83 9.65
N GLY A 199 -2.71 33.32 10.60
CA GLY A 199 -2.20 33.88 11.85
C GLY A 199 -1.69 35.32 11.75
N ILE A 200 -2.20 36.07 10.76
CA ILE A 200 -1.85 37.50 10.59
C ILE A 200 -2.38 38.34 11.77
N SER A 201 -1.57 39.31 12.20
CA SER A 201 -1.98 40.31 13.16
C SER A 201 -2.40 41.60 12.43
N GLY A 202 -3.55 42.14 12.79
CA GLY A 202 -4.11 43.38 12.21
C GLY A 202 -4.85 43.18 10.91
N ALA A 203 -5.56 44.19 10.47
CA ALA A 203 -6.30 44.22 9.22
C ALA A 203 -5.41 44.64 8.06
N VAL A 204 -5.49 43.89 6.96
CA VAL A 204 -4.83 44.18 5.69
C VAL A 204 -5.89 44.38 4.63
N ALA A 205 -5.85 45.46 3.87
CA ALA A 205 -6.68 45.65 2.69
C ALA A 205 -5.92 46.57 1.72
N THR A 206 -5.36 45.98 0.65
CA THR A 206 -4.54 46.71 -0.31
C THR A 206 -4.91 46.27 -1.71
N ASP A 207 -5.20 47.27 -2.56
CA ASP A 207 -5.39 47.03 -4.00
C ASP A 207 -4.02 46.89 -4.69
N PHE A 208 -3.89 45.95 -5.57
CA PHE A 208 -2.72 45.87 -6.42
C PHE A 208 -2.81 46.89 -7.54
N VAL A 209 -1.82 47.76 -7.63
CA VAL A 209 -1.79 48.85 -8.62
C VAL A 209 -1.08 48.35 -9.87
N GLY A 210 -1.84 48.23 -11.00
CA GLY A 210 -1.32 47.77 -12.28
C GLY A 210 -0.97 46.27 -12.28
N ASP A 211 -0.09 45.86 -13.20
CA ASP A 211 0.38 44.49 -13.38
C ASP A 211 1.34 44.03 -12.27
N GLN A 212 1.73 44.94 -11.40
CA GLN A 212 2.74 44.73 -10.36
C GLN A 212 2.17 45.06 -8.97
N ALA A 213 2.28 44.09 -8.08
CA ALA A 213 2.07 44.34 -6.65
C ALA A 213 3.40 44.74 -6.04
N GLY A 214 3.54 45.96 -5.55
CA GLY A 214 4.66 46.38 -4.73
C GLY A 214 4.70 45.54 -3.45
N PRO A 215 5.88 45.47 -2.79
CA PRO A 215 5.99 44.65 -1.57
C PRO A 215 5.13 45.24 -0.42
N VAL A 216 4.28 44.38 0.14
CA VAL A 216 3.48 44.64 1.33
C VAL A 216 4.01 43.73 2.44
N THR A 217 4.46 44.28 3.55
CA THR A 217 4.91 43.49 4.72
C THR A 217 3.77 43.38 5.72
N VAL A 218 3.46 42.16 6.12
CA VAL A 218 2.46 41.83 7.13
C VAL A 218 3.14 41.17 8.33
N SER A 219 2.58 41.33 9.53
CA SER A 219 3.07 40.70 10.73
C SER A 219 2.17 39.53 11.16
N PHE A 220 2.76 38.49 11.68
CA PHE A 220 2.06 37.39 12.34
C PHE A 220 1.86 37.64 13.82
N LYS A 221 0.90 36.94 14.43
CA LYS A 221 0.64 36.99 15.88
C LYS A 221 1.82 36.51 16.74
N ASP A 222 2.71 35.67 16.14
CA ASP A 222 3.92 35.16 16.79
C ASP A 222 5.16 36.02 16.59
N GLY A 223 5.03 37.22 16.01
CA GLY A 223 6.09 38.19 15.82
C GLY A 223 6.88 38.03 14.52
N ARG A 224 6.66 36.99 13.74
CA ARG A 224 7.26 36.87 12.39
C ARG A 224 6.66 37.91 11.44
N SER A 225 7.33 38.16 10.33
CA SER A 225 6.84 38.99 9.25
C SER A 225 6.91 38.25 7.91
N LEU A 226 6.05 38.67 6.99
CA LEU A 226 6.00 38.15 5.62
C LEU A 226 5.86 39.32 4.65
N THR A 227 6.82 39.44 3.75
CA THR A 227 6.76 40.41 2.64
C THR A 227 6.17 39.72 1.42
N ILE A 228 5.13 40.31 0.86
CA ILE A 228 4.32 39.74 -0.24
C ILE A 228 4.29 40.74 -1.38
N GLY A 229 4.28 40.21 -2.59
CA GLY A 229 4.07 40.96 -3.82
C GLY A 229 3.71 40.06 -4.99
N GLY A 230 3.76 40.58 -6.19
CA GLY A 230 3.45 39.76 -7.35
C GLY A 230 3.59 40.48 -8.68
N SER A 231 3.40 39.73 -9.75
CA SER A 231 3.37 40.27 -11.13
C SER A 231 2.31 39.57 -11.98
N GLY A 232 1.84 40.20 -13.02
CA GLY A 232 0.79 39.69 -13.88
C GLY A 232 -0.60 39.69 -13.27
N LEU A 233 -0.80 40.37 -12.14
CA LEU A 233 -2.08 40.40 -11.45
C LEU A 233 -3.11 41.20 -12.24
N PRO A 234 -4.33 40.69 -12.48
CA PRO A 234 -5.38 41.49 -13.13
C PRO A 234 -5.71 42.75 -12.33
N LYS A 235 -5.95 43.85 -13.04
CA LYS A 235 -6.38 45.10 -12.40
C LYS A 235 -7.65 44.90 -11.58
N GLY A 236 -7.63 45.35 -10.34
CA GLY A 236 -8.71 45.15 -9.35
C GLY A 236 -8.54 43.90 -8.49
N SER A 237 -7.43 43.17 -8.61
CA SER A 237 -7.05 42.15 -7.62
C SER A 237 -6.64 42.81 -6.28
N ARG A 238 -6.94 42.11 -5.16
CA ARG A 238 -6.74 42.68 -3.81
C ARG A 238 -6.07 41.69 -2.88
N LEU A 239 -5.20 42.21 -2.01
CA LEU A 239 -4.67 41.53 -0.85
C LEU A 239 -5.52 41.91 0.36
N GLU A 240 -6.10 40.93 1.06
CA GLU A 240 -6.95 41.16 2.23
C GLU A 240 -6.66 40.16 3.33
N SER A 241 -6.90 40.60 4.59
CA SER A 241 -7.00 39.67 5.73
C SER A 241 -8.45 39.41 6.07
N THR A 242 -8.76 38.16 6.41
CA THR A 242 -10.09 37.79 6.97
C THR A 242 -10.15 38.10 8.46
N PRO A 243 -11.34 38.20 9.08
CA PRO A 243 -11.49 38.38 10.51
C PRO A 243 -10.77 37.30 11.36
N GLU A 244 -10.63 36.08 10.84
CA GLU A 244 -9.92 34.97 11.49
C GLU A 244 -8.39 35.10 11.39
N GLY A 245 -7.87 36.10 10.68
CA GLY A 245 -6.45 36.36 10.49
C GLY A 245 -5.82 35.52 9.37
N LYS A 246 -6.61 35.14 8.36
CA LYS A 246 -6.09 34.54 7.13
C LYS A 246 -5.80 35.62 6.12
N LEU A 247 -4.64 35.55 5.45
CA LEU A 247 -4.25 36.45 4.38
C LEU A 247 -4.57 35.83 3.04
N VAL A 248 -5.31 36.53 2.22
CA VAL A 248 -5.78 36.05 0.92
C VAL A 248 -5.52 37.03 -0.22
N VAL A 249 -5.35 36.51 -1.42
CA VAL A 249 -5.43 37.30 -2.66
C VAL A 249 -6.76 36.97 -3.37
N LYS A 250 -7.59 37.98 -3.55
CA LYS A 250 -8.77 37.94 -4.42
C LYS A 250 -8.34 38.36 -5.82
N LEU A 251 -8.39 37.44 -6.76
CA LEU A 251 -8.03 37.68 -8.14
C LEU A 251 -9.22 38.26 -8.87
N ALA A 252 -9.00 39.39 -9.56
CA ALA A 252 -9.97 39.94 -10.49
C ALA A 252 -10.09 39.04 -11.75
N LYS A 253 -11.14 39.26 -12.59
CA LYS A 253 -11.37 38.47 -13.79
C LYS A 253 -10.20 38.54 -14.77
N LEU A 254 -9.71 37.40 -15.22
CA LEU A 254 -8.66 37.31 -16.23
C LEU A 254 -9.24 37.55 -17.64
N ALA A 255 -8.69 38.57 -18.37
CA ALA A 255 -9.15 38.92 -19.71
C ALA A 255 -8.66 37.96 -20.81
N LYS A 256 -7.58 37.27 -20.59
CA LYS A 256 -6.92 36.28 -21.49
C LYS A 256 -6.37 35.10 -20.73
N ASN A 257 -5.92 34.06 -21.43
CA ASN A 257 -5.13 32.99 -20.81
C ASN A 257 -3.82 33.62 -20.32
N ASP A 258 -3.61 33.66 -19.01
CA ASP A 258 -2.49 34.37 -18.44
C ASP A 258 -2.02 33.71 -17.14
N SER A 259 -0.77 34.00 -16.81
CA SER A 259 -0.16 33.58 -15.54
C SER A 259 -0.07 34.75 -14.58
N VAL A 260 -0.34 34.53 -13.32
CA VAL A 260 -0.05 35.44 -12.23
C VAL A 260 1.08 34.86 -11.38
N ARG A 261 1.90 35.72 -10.83
CA ARG A 261 2.99 35.29 -9.96
C ARG A 261 2.85 35.95 -8.61
N LEU A 262 2.74 35.16 -7.55
CA LEU A 262 2.71 35.59 -6.17
C LEU A 262 4.11 35.34 -5.58
N LEU A 263 4.65 36.32 -4.90
CA LEU A 263 5.99 36.30 -4.31
C LEU A 263 5.90 36.49 -2.79
N PHE A 264 6.77 35.80 -2.04
CA PHE A 264 6.81 35.94 -0.59
C PHE A 264 8.22 35.67 -0.04
N SER A 265 8.58 36.45 1.03
CA SER A 265 9.85 36.33 1.74
C SER A 265 9.65 36.68 3.22
N SER A 266 10.41 36.05 4.11
CA SER A 266 10.46 36.41 5.52
C SER A 266 11.26 37.71 5.80
N GLU A 267 11.95 38.20 4.79
CA GLU A 267 12.80 39.40 4.91
C GLU A 267 12.11 40.63 4.33
N ALA A 268 12.30 41.76 4.99
CA ALA A 268 11.67 43.04 4.62
C ALA A 268 12.53 43.89 3.65
N ASN A 269 13.50 43.30 2.94
CA ASN A 269 14.32 44.06 1.97
C ASN A 269 13.55 44.32 0.67
N PRO A 270 13.13 45.56 0.40
CA PRO A 270 12.31 45.88 -0.77
C PRO A 270 13.06 45.83 -2.12
N GLY A 271 14.39 46.00 -2.13
CA GLY A 271 15.16 46.16 -3.37
C GLY A 271 15.26 44.85 -4.20
N GLY A 272 15.67 43.77 -3.57
CA GLY A 272 15.73 42.47 -4.23
C GLY A 272 14.34 41.97 -4.66
N PHE A 273 13.35 42.20 -3.79
CA PHE A 273 11.97 41.82 -4.06
C PHE A 273 11.37 42.55 -5.28
N PHE A 274 11.62 43.85 -5.36
CA PHE A 274 11.17 44.69 -6.48
C PHE A 274 11.74 44.18 -7.83
N ALA A 275 13.03 43.90 -7.91
CA ALA A 275 13.65 43.38 -9.14
C ALA A 275 13.04 42.07 -9.63
N VAL A 276 12.63 41.18 -8.68
CA VAL A 276 11.96 39.90 -9.01
C VAL A 276 10.51 40.12 -9.44
N SER A 277 9.80 41.10 -8.86
CA SER A 277 8.42 41.43 -9.21
C SER A 277 8.28 42.07 -10.61
N GLN A 278 9.35 42.66 -11.16
CA GLN A 278 9.37 43.21 -12.53
C GLN A 278 9.35 42.14 -13.63
N LYS A 279 9.70 40.84 -13.28
CA LYS A 279 9.74 39.77 -14.26
C LYS A 279 8.33 39.30 -14.55
N LYS A 280 8.00 39.14 -15.86
CA LYS A 280 6.73 38.54 -16.27
C LYS A 280 6.59 37.10 -15.75
N PRO A 281 5.38 36.68 -15.36
CA PRO A 281 5.10 35.28 -15.07
C PRO A 281 5.41 34.40 -16.26
N LEU A 282 5.85 33.14 -15.99
CA LEU A 282 6.09 32.13 -17.02
C LEU A 282 4.76 31.63 -17.59
N ASP A 283 4.76 31.26 -18.88
CA ASP A 283 3.75 30.38 -19.45
C ASP A 283 4.07 28.95 -19.01
N LEU A 284 3.14 28.28 -18.36
CA LEU A 284 3.37 26.94 -17.79
C LEU A 284 3.04 25.80 -18.76
N ARG A 285 2.39 26.07 -19.90
CA ARG A 285 2.00 25.03 -20.86
C ARG A 285 3.17 24.21 -21.40
N PRO A 286 4.33 24.79 -21.77
CA PRO A 286 5.46 24.02 -22.25
C PRO A 286 5.98 22.99 -21.22
N TYR A 287 5.78 23.25 -19.93
CA TYR A 287 6.23 22.35 -18.86
C TYR A 287 5.27 21.17 -18.61
N THR A 288 4.22 21.03 -19.45
CA THR A 288 3.30 19.89 -19.43
C THR A 288 3.56 18.89 -20.57
N GLU A 289 4.60 19.11 -21.38
CA GLU A 289 4.93 18.30 -22.57
C GLU A 289 6.04 17.27 -22.34
N GLY A 290 6.48 17.09 -21.10
CA GLY A 290 7.63 16.26 -20.72
C GLY A 290 8.94 17.06 -20.72
N GLY A 291 9.90 16.59 -19.96
CA GLY A 291 11.25 17.16 -19.83
C GLY A 291 12.34 16.23 -20.39
N GLY A 292 13.55 16.41 -19.92
CA GLY A 292 14.68 15.52 -20.20
C GLY A 292 14.69 14.30 -19.28
N VAL A 293 15.47 13.29 -19.67
CA VAL A 293 15.67 12.06 -18.89
C VAL A 293 16.40 12.33 -17.57
N HIS A 294 15.80 11.92 -16.46
CA HIS A 294 16.39 12.04 -15.13
C HIS A 294 17.24 10.82 -14.74
N TRP A 295 16.89 9.65 -15.25
CA TRP A 295 17.45 8.36 -14.89
C TRP A 295 18.07 7.68 -16.12
N PRO A 296 19.16 8.24 -16.70
CA PRO A 296 19.70 7.79 -17.98
C PRO A 296 20.38 6.41 -17.90
N GLU A 297 20.73 5.94 -16.70
CA GLU A 297 21.49 4.71 -16.54
C GLU A 297 20.57 3.50 -16.33
N ASP A 298 20.54 2.60 -17.30
CA ASP A 298 19.92 1.30 -17.15
C ASP A 298 20.80 0.37 -16.29
N VAL A 299 20.16 -0.44 -15.45
CA VAL A 299 20.84 -1.46 -14.64
C VAL A 299 20.67 -2.82 -15.30
N THR A 300 21.82 -3.47 -15.62
CA THR A 300 21.80 -4.83 -16.17
C THR A 300 22.11 -5.85 -15.07
N THR A 301 21.27 -6.88 -14.95
CA THR A 301 21.47 -8.00 -14.04
C THR A 301 21.37 -9.33 -14.77
N VAL A 302 21.85 -10.41 -14.13
CA VAL A 302 21.75 -11.79 -14.64
C VAL A 302 20.81 -12.54 -13.71
N GLY A 303 19.74 -13.11 -14.24
CA GLY A 303 18.82 -13.94 -13.47
C GLY A 303 19.40 -15.35 -13.21
N LYS A 304 18.71 -16.10 -12.38
CA LYS A 304 19.06 -17.48 -12.07
C LYS A 304 17.89 -18.39 -12.38
N VAL A 305 18.08 -19.27 -13.35
CA VAL A 305 17.11 -20.31 -13.68
C VAL A 305 17.16 -21.42 -12.63
N GLY A 306 16.01 -21.79 -12.08
CA GLY A 306 15.86 -22.87 -11.10
C GLY A 306 16.17 -24.24 -11.73
N THR A 307 16.79 -25.10 -10.93
CA THR A 307 17.19 -26.46 -11.32
C THR A 307 16.68 -27.51 -10.35
N GLU A 308 15.76 -27.15 -9.44
CA GLU A 308 15.17 -28.04 -8.45
C GLU A 308 14.49 -29.22 -9.15
N GLU A 309 14.65 -30.40 -8.58
CA GLU A 309 13.87 -31.56 -9.03
C GLU A 309 12.42 -31.46 -8.55
N GLY A 310 11.47 -31.55 -9.47
CA GLY A 310 10.05 -31.49 -9.11
C GLY A 310 9.17 -30.94 -10.23
N PRO A 311 7.86 -30.87 -9.99
CA PRO A 311 6.91 -30.36 -10.97
C PRO A 311 6.98 -28.83 -11.13
N TYR A 312 7.50 -28.11 -10.16
CA TYR A 312 7.64 -26.66 -10.20
C TYR A 312 9.06 -26.25 -9.84
N GLN A 313 9.57 -25.26 -10.56
CA GLN A 313 10.92 -24.70 -10.37
C GLN A 313 10.82 -23.19 -10.18
N VAL A 314 11.71 -22.63 -9.36
CA VAL A 314 11.73 -21.20 -9.05
C VAL A 314 12.94 -20.55 -9.71
N ASP A 315 12.68 -19.70 -10.69
CA ASP A 315 13.70 -18.82 -11.26
C ASP A 315 13.75 -17.52 -10.45
N THR A 316 14.94 -16.97 -10.26
CA THR A 316 15.13 -15.66 -9.64
C THR A 316 15.42 -14.63 -10.72
N ILE A 317 14.59 -13.60 -10.80
CA ILE A 317 14.80 -12.41 -11.61
C ILE A 317 15.57 -11.44 -10.72
N THR A 318 16.89 -11.36 -10.92
CA THR A 318 17.77 -10.59 -10.02
C THR A 318 17.40 -9.12 -10.06
N GLU A 319 17.11 -8.56 -8.91
CA GLU A 319 16.74 -7.16 -8.71
C GLU A 319 17.89 -6.21 -9.06
N PRO A 320 17.59 -4.95 -9.42
CA PRO A 320 18.59 -3.93 -9.75
C PRO A 320 19.22 -3.33 -8.48
N PHE A 321 19.94 -4.18 -7.72
CA PHE A 321 20.61 -3.75 -6.49
C PHE A 321 22.00 -4.44 -6.36
N PRO A 322 23.10 -3.69 -6.10
CA PRO A 322 23.15 -2.21 -6.01
C PRO A 322 22.85 -1.52 -7.34
N ASN A 323 22.45 -0.24 -7.28
CA ASN A 323 22.17 0.55 -8.47
C ASN A 323 22.78 1.97 -8.35
N PRO A 324 22.95 2.71 -9.47
CA PRO A 324 23.58 4.03 -9.46
C PRO A 324 22.81 5.09 -8.66
N TYR A 325 21.53 4.83 -8.38
CA TYR A 325 20.64 5.75 -7.67
C TYR A 325 20.59 5.50 -6.16
N ASN A 326 21.29 4.47 -5.67
CA ASN A 326 21.32 4.06 -4.26
C ASN A 326 19.93 3.87 -3.65
N VAL A 327 18.96 3.35 -4.43
CA VAL A 327 17.60 3.10 -3.99
C VAL A 327 17.35 1.62 -3.70
N SER A 328 16.53 1.36 -2.68
CA SER A 328 16.18 0.02 -2.23
C SER A 328 15.13 -0.63 -3.13
N THR A 329 15.15 -1.97 -3.23
CA THR A 329 14.29 -2.78 -4.10
C THR A 329 13.22 -3.57 -3.32
N PHE A 330 12.59 -2.98 -2.31
CA PHE A 330 11.45 -3.59 -1.62
C PHE A 330 10.22 -3.58 -2.55
N PHE A 331 10.01 -4.65 -3.31
CA PHE A 331 8.97 -4.70 -4.34
C PHE A 331 7.56 -4.80 -3.76
N GLY A 332 6.72 -3.79 -4.07
CA GLY A 332 5.36 -3.63 -3.56
C GLY A 332 4.26 -4.22 -4.44
N GLY A 333 4.43 -4.17 -5.75
CA GLY A 333 3.46 -4.66 -6.72
C GLY A 333 4.02 -4.64 -8.14
N PHE A 334 3.45 -5.46 -9.03
CA PHE A 334 3.87 -5.51 -10.43
C PHE A 334 2.73 -5.96 -11.35
N ASP A 335 2.88 -5.66 -12.63
CA ASP A 335 2.07 -6.23 -13.71
C ASP A 335 2.84 -6.19 -15.04
N PHE A 336 2.34 -6.89 -16.05
CA PHE A 336 2.98 -6.97 -17.36
C PHE A 336 2.48 -5.89 -18.30
N LEU A 337 3.40 -5.26 -19.03
CA LEU A 337 3.13 -4.43 -20.19
C LEU A 337 2.73 -5.31 -21.38
N PRO A 338 2.00 -4.77 -22.39
CA PRO A 338 1.56 -5.55 -23.54
C PRO A 338 2.70 -6.21 -24.35
N ASP A 339 3.92 -5.66 -24.28
CA ASP A 339 5.11 -6.18 -24.93
C ASP A 339 5.84 -7.28 -24.14
N GLY A 340 5.33 -7.61 -22.95
CA GLY A 340 5.87 -8.65 -22.07
C GLY A 340 6.96 -8.19 -21.12
N ARG A 341 7.33 -6.89 -21.10
CA ARG A 341 8.09 -6.30 -20.01
C ARG A 341 7.24 -6.26 -18.74
N ALA A 342 7.87 -6.21 -17.57
CA ALA A 342 7.15 -6.04 -16.32
C ALA A 342 7.43 -4.66 -15.73
N ALA A 343 6.35 -3.97 -15.31
CA ALA A 343 6.45 -2.78 -14.47
C ALA A 343 6.31 -3.21 -13.01
N ILE A 344 7.20 -2.74 -12.14
CA ILE A 344 7.25 -3.11 -10.72
C ILE A 344 7.47 -1.89 -9.85
N CYS A 345 6.64 -1.68 -8.82
CA CYS A 345 6.81 -0.59 -7.87
C CYS A 345 7.57 -1.05 -6.62
N THR A 346 8.26 -0.10 -5.97
CA THR A 346 8.92 -0.30 -4.69
C THR A 346 8.20 0.45 -3.58
N PHE A 347 8.28 -0.05 -2.35
CA PHE A 347 7.70 0.60 -1.16
C PHE A 347 8.20 2.05 -0.97
N HIS A 348 9.41 2.36 -1.41
CA HIS A 348 10.00 3.69 -1.25
C HIS A 348 9.64 4.69 -2.36
N GLY A 349 8.75 4.29 -3.30
CA GLY A 349 8.13 5.22 -4.24
C GLY A 349 8.65 5.16 -5.66
N ASP A 350 9.48 4.19 -6.00
CA ASP A 350 9.96 4.01 -7.37
C ASP A 350 9.07 3.07 -8.19
N VAL A 351 9.09 3.25 -9.49
CA VAL A 351 8.62 2.26 -10.47
C VAL A 351 9.75 1.94 -11.43
N TRP A 352 10.00 0.65 -11.59
CA TRP A 352 10.99 0.12 -12.53
C TRP A 352 10.28 -0.66 -13.63
N VAL A 353 10.88 -0.63 -14.84
CA VAL A 353 10.46 -1.47 -15.95
C VAL A 353 11.60 -2.42 -16.27
N VAL A 354 11.32 -3.74 -16.22
CA VAL A 354 12.30 -4.78 -16.54
C VAL A 354 11.97 -5.47 -17.86
N SER A 355 13.01 -5.64 -18.67
CA SER A 355 13.01 -6.40 -19.93
C SER A 355 13.97 -7.59 -19.85
N GLY A 356 13.96 -8.47 -20.87
CA GLY A 356 14.81 -9.66 -20.89
C GLY A 356 14.23 -10.85 -20.11
N LEU A 357 12.91 -10.85 -19.85
CA LEU A 357 12.19 -11.96 -19.23
C LEU A 357 11.99 -13.11 -20.25
N ASP A 358 13.09 -13.80 -20.59
CA ASP A 358 13.14 -14.96 -21.48
C ASP A 358 13.46 -16.25 -20.72
N ASP A 359 13.62 -17.37 -21.43
CA ASP A 359 13.85 -18.67 -20.80
C ASP A 359 15.20 -18.75 -20.06
N LYS A 360 16.19 -18.00 -20.48
CA LYS A 360 17.56 -18.07 -19.98
C LYS A 360 17.88 -17.06 -18.89
N LEU A 361 17.19 -15.91 -18.89
CA LEU A 361 17.40 -14.78 -17.96
C LEU A 361 18.85 -14.26 -17.95
N GLU A 362 19.60 -14.42 -19.06
CA GLU A 362 21.02 -14.06 -19.13
C GLU A 362 21.26 -12.55 -19.12
N LYS A 363 20.26 -11.76 -19.55
CA LYS A 363 20.36 -10.30 -19.58
C LYS A 363 19.01 -9.67 -19.21
N LEU A 364 18.89 -9.21 -17.99
CA LEU A 364 17.75 -8.43 -17.50
C LEU A 364 18.14 -6.95 -17.52
N THR A 365 17.35 -6.11 -18.17
CA THR A 365 17.61 -4.67 -18.22
C THR A 365 16.49 -3.95 -17.46
N TRP A 366 16.89 -3.17 -16.45
CA TRP A 366 16.01 -2.43 -15.56
C TRP A 366 16.14 -0.94 -15.84
N LYS A 367 15.05 -0.28 -16.21
CA LYS A 367 14.95 1.18 -16.33
C LYS A 367 14.09 1.73 -15.19
N ARG A 368 14.59 2.75 -14.50
CA ARG A 368 13.82 3.50 -13.49
C ARG A 368 12.84 4.39 -14.23
N PHE A 369 11.53 4.12 -14.07
CA PHE A 369 10.46 4.75 -14.86
C PHE A 369 9.81 5.93 -14.13
N ALA A 370 9.64 5.82 -12.80
CA ALA A 370 9.03 6.85 -11.97
C ALA A 370 9.57 6.81 -10.55
N THR A 371 9.40 7.90 -9.80
CA THR A 371 9.86 8.04 -8.43
C THR A 371 8.96 8.99 -7.64
N GLY A 372 9.15 9.08 -6.33
CA GLY A 372 8.46 10.05 -5.48
C GLY A 372 7.05 9.68 -5.05
N LEU A 373 6.56 8.47 -5.35
CA LEU A 373 5.25 7.99 -4.96
C LEU A 373 5.16 7.64 -3.46
N PHE A 374 3.96 7.73 -2.88
CA PHE A 374 3.74 7.50 -1.47
C PHE A 374 3.52 6.01 -1.14
N GLN A 375 4.58 5.30 -0.74
CA GLN A 375 4.57 3.91 -0.27
C GLN A 375 3.70 2.97 -1.13
N PRO A 376 4.00 2.79 -2.42
CA PRO A 376 3.22 1.94 -3.30
C PRO A 376 3.33 0.45 -2.91
N LEU A 377 2.18 -0.24 -2.79
CA LEU A 377 2.09 -1.69 -2.56
C LEU A 377 1.12 -2.39 -3.53
N GLY A 378 0.75 -1.72 -4.60
CA GLY A 378 -0.07 -2.28 -5.68
C GLY A 378 0.26 -1.62 -7.02
N LEU A 379 0.28 -2.40 -8.09
CA LEU A 379 0.48 -1.93 -9.46
C LEU A 379 -0.38 -2.75 -10.41
N LYS A 380 -1.02 -2.08 -11.36
CA LYS A 380 -1.81 -2.69 -12.42
C LYS A 380 -1.53 -2.02 -13.74
N VAL A 381 -1.41 -2.80 -14.81
CA VAL A 381 -1.36 -2.29 -16.18
C VAL A 381 -2.73 -2.44 -16.82
N VAL A 382 -3.29 -1.33 -17.31
CA VAL A 382 -4.57 -1.32 -18.02
C VAL A 382 -4.40 -0.62 -19.36
N LYS A 383 -4.62 -1.34 -20.46
CA LYS A 383 -4.46 -0.82 -21.84
C LYS A 383 -3.09 -0.20 -22.12
N GLY A 384 -2.04 -0.69 -21.47
CA GLY A 384 -0.67 -0.22 -21.60
C GLY A 384 -0.25 0.89 -20.64
N ASP A 385 -1.18 1.52 -19.94
CA ASP A 385 -0.88 2.52 -18.91
C ASP A 385 -0.61 1.85 -17.55
N ILE A 386 0.33 2.40 -16.81
CA ILE A 386 0.72 1.92 -15.48
C ILE A 386 -0.08 2.69 -14.42
N TYR A 387 -0.84 1.94 -13.60
CA TYR A 387 -1.55 2.44 -12.43
C TYR A 387 -0.88 1.95 -11.16
N VAL A 388 -0.63 2.85 -10.23
CA VAL A 388 0.06 2.54 -8.97
C VAL A 388 -0.82 2.94 -7.79
N ALA A 389 -1.06 2.00 -6.89
CA ALA A 389 -1.78 2.26 -5.65
C ALA A 389 -0.80 2.70 -4.56
N GLY A 390 -0.74 3.98 -4.31
CA GLY A 390 -0.07 4.62 -3.17
C GLY A 390 -1.00 4.75 -1.96
N ARG A 391 -0.45 5.16 -0.81
CA ARG A 391 -1.28 5.41 0.38
C ARG A 391 -2.27 6.55 0.18
N ASP A 392 -1.96 7.49 -0.69
CA ASP A 392 -2.69 8.72 -0.94
C ASP A 392 -3.71 8.60 -2.08
N GLN A 393 -3.38 7.82 -3.10
CA GLN A 393 -4.17 7.78 -4.33
C GLN A 393 -3.82 6.60 -5.23
N ILE A 394 -4.66 6.35 -6.24
CA ILE A 394 -4.26 5.61 -7.43
C ILE A 394 -3.67 6.64 -8.40
N THR A 395 -2.39 6.48 -8.74
CA THR A 395 -1.69 7.33 -9.71
C THR A 395 -1.59 6.61 -11.05
N ARG A 396 -2.01 7.25 -12.14
CA ARG A 396 -1.73 6.79 -13.50
C ARG A 396 -0.49 7.49 -14.01
N LEU A 397 0.53 6.73 -14.36
CA LEU A 397 1.80 7.24 -14.86
C LEU A 397 1.77 7.33 -16.39
N LYS A 398 2.16 8.49 -16.92
CA LYS A 398 2.23 8.74 -18.36
C LYS A 398 3.61 9.24 -18.76
N ASP A 399 4.20 8.58 -19.70
CA ASP A 399 5.38 8.99 -20.45
C ASP A 399 4.88 9.77 -21.67
N VAL A 400 4.90 11.11 -21.58
CA VAL A 400 4.28 12.01 -22.55
C VAL A 400 5.15 12.18 -23.79
N ASN A 401 6.46 12.29 -23.59
CA ASN A 401 7.46 12.51 -24.64
C ASN A 401 8.06 11.19 -25.17
N LYS A 402 7.74 10.04 -24.57
CA LYS A 402 8.15 8.67 -24.94
C LYS A 402 9.66 8.42 -24.80
N ASP A 403 10.29 8.96 -23.77
CA ASP A 403 11.69 8.75 -23.44
C ASP A 403 11.91 7.57 -22.48
N GLY A 404 10.84 6.97 -21.99
CA GLY A 404 10.83 5.83 -21.06
C GLY A 404 10.83 6.24 -19.60
N GLU A 405 10.44 7.47 -19.27
CA GLU A 405 10.19 7.98 -17.93
C GLU A 405 8.80 8.60 -17.82
N ALA A 406 8.24 8.65 -16.64
CA ALA A 406 6.94 9.26 -16.41
C ALA A 406 7.08 10.78 -16.27
N ASP A 407 6.42 11.52 -17.16
CA ASP A 407 6.34 12.98 -17.11
C ASP A 407 5.09 13.47 -16.39
N PHE A 408 3.98 12.72 -16.46
CA PHE A 408 2.73 13.10 -15.84
C PHE A 408 2.24 12.02 -14.86
N TYR A 409 2.14 12.41 -13.61
CA TYR A 409 1.63 11.63 -12.49
C TYR A 409 0.16 12.04 -12.28
N GLU A 410 -0.71 11.43 -13.06
CA GLU A 410 -2.15 11.75 -13.03
C GLU A 410 -2.79 11.21 -11.75
N ASN A 411 -3.48 12.05 -11.00
CA ASN A 411 -4.39 11.61 -9.96
C ASN A 411 -5.59 10.91 -10.60
N PHE A 412 -5.58 9.59 -10.64
CA PHE A 412 -6.71 8.82 -11.12
C PHE A 412 -7.85 8.79 -10.10
N ASN A 413 -7.55 8.61 -8.82
CA ASN A 413 -8.49 8.75 -7.71
C ASN A 413 -7.74 8.96 -6.39
N ASN A 414 -8.08 10.02 -5.66
CA ASN A 414 -7.53 10.34 -4.34
C ASN A 414 -8.60 10.42 -3.24
N ASP A 415 -9.76 9.82 -3.44
CA ASP A 415 -10.89 9.91 -2.48
C ASP A 415 -10.57 9.21 -1.13
N THR A 416 -9.53 8.37 -1.08
CA THR A 416 -9.12 7.70 0.16
C THR A 416 -8.64 8.69 1.21
N VAL A 417 -9.02 8.48 2.47
CA VAL A 417 -8.54 9.27 3.61
C VAL A 417 -7.22 8.69 4.11
N VAL A 418 -6.23 9.55 4.34
CA VAL A 418 -4.94 9.20 4.96
C VAL A 418 -4.89 9.75 6.38
N THR A 419 -4.41 8.93 7.32
CA THR A 419 -4.12 9.32 8.70
C THR A 419 -2.64 9.13 9.02
N PRO A 420 -2.12 9.66 10.12
CA PRO A 420 -0.73 9.42 10.51
C PRO A 420 -0.43 7.98 10.93
N ASN A 421 -1.43 7.11 11.01
CA ASN A 421 -1.24 5.72 11.41
C ASN A 421 -0.41 4.96 10.39
N TYR A 422 0.74 4.42 10.82
CA TYR A 422 1.67 3.77 9.91
C TYR A 422 1.11 2.48 9.29
N HIS A 423 0.26 1.73 10.00
CA HIS A 423 -0.28 0.43 9.56
C HIS A 423 -1.39 0.53 8.50
N GLU A 424 -1.83 1.72 8.17
CA GLU A 424 -2.88 2.05 7.21
C GLU A 424 -2.38 1.97 5.76
N PHE A 425 -1.73 0.88 5.36
CA PHE A 425 -1.25 0.71 3.99
C PHE A 425 -2.40 0.52 3.01
N VAL A 426 -2.20 0.97 1.77
CA VAL A 426 -3.00 0.60 0.61
C VAL A 426 -2.33 -0.58 -0.06
N LEU A 427 -3.08 -1.67 -0.22
CA LEU A 427 -2.53 -3.00 -0.48
C LEU A 427 -3.16 -3.58 -1.75
N ASP A 428 -2.28 -3.98 -2.68
CA ASP A 428 -2.60 -4.54 -3.99
C ASP A 428 -3.40 -3.59 -4.93
N LEU A 429 -3.61 -4.01 -6.17
CA LEU A 429 -4.46 -3.32 -7.14
C LEU A 429 -4.92 -4.30 -8.21
N HIS A 430 -6.22 -4.44 -8.38
CA HIS A 430 -6.85 -5.31 -9.36
C HIS A 430 -7.98 -4.61 -10.11
N THR A 431 -8.43 -5.21 -11.22
CA THR A 431 -9.60 -4.74 -11.96
C THR A 431 -10.58 -5.89 -12.19
N ASP A 432 -11.88 -5.58 -12.15
CA ASP A 432 -12.92 -6.51 -12.60
C ASP A 432 -13.13 -6.47 -14.12
N SER A 433 -14.03 -7.31 -14.63
CA SER A 433 -14.36 -7.41 -16.07
C SER A 433 -14.96 -6.11 -16.63
N LYS A 434 -15.50 -5.24 -15.78
CA LYS A 434 -16.08 -3.95 -16.13
C LYS A 434 -15.06 -2.80 -16.07
N GLY A 435 -13.82 -3.11 -15.63
CA GLY A 435 -12.73 -2.15 -15.48
C GLY A 435 -12.76 -1.34 -14.19
N ASN A 436 -13.60 -1.69 -13.20
CA ASN A 436 -13.51 -1.08 -11.88
C ASN A 436 -12.21 -1.53 -11.19
N PHE A 437 -11.56 -0.62 -10.49
CA PHE A 437 -10.37 -0.92 -9.71
C PHE A 437 -10.73 -1.33 -8.28
N TYR A 438 -9.99 -2.27 -7.73
CA TYR A 438 -10.12 -2.73 -6.36
C TYR A 438 -8.77 -2.72 -5.67
N TYR A 439 -8.75 -2.24 -4.43
CA TYR A 439 -7.61 -2.32 -3.54
C TYR A 439 -8.07 -2.45 -2.09
N ALA A 440 -7.21 -3.00 -1.25
CA ALA A 440 -7.49 -3.13 0.17
C ALA A 440 -6.76 -2.06 0.98
N LYS A 441 -7.33 -1.67 2.13
CA LYS A 441 -6.71 -0.74 3.05
C LYS A 441 -6.63 -1.35 4.45
N GLY A 442 -5.42 -1.36 5.03
CA GLY A 442 -5.18 -1.91 6.36
C GLY A 442 -5.88 -1.12 7.46
N ALA A 443 -6.24 -1.80 8.54
CA ALA A 443 -6.66 -1.18 9.79
C ALA A 443 -5.44 -0.81 10.65
N PRO A 444 -5.57 0.11 11.62
CA PRO A 444 -4.55 0.37 12.60
C PRO A 444 -4.08 -0.89 13.33
N TRP A 445 -2.82 -0.92 13.73
CA TRP A 445 -2.31 -1.98 14.60
C TRP A 445 -3.07 -2.02 15.92
N GLU A 446 -3.22 -0.86 16.54
CA GLU A 446 -4.07 -0.71 17.70
C GLU A 446 -5.53 -0.59 17.26
N PRO A 447 -6.41 -1.06 18.10
CA PRO A 447 -7.83 -1.15 17.74
C PRO A 447 -8.57 0.21 17.70
N SER A 448 -7.94 1.28 17.20
CA SER A 448 -8.58 2.59 17.04
C SER A 448 -8.66 2.97 15.57
N VAL A 449 -9.87 3.00 15.03
CA VAL A 449 -10.13 3.41 13.65
C VAL A 449 -10.55 4.88 13.63
N SER A 450 -9.78 5.72 12.96
CA SER A 450 -10.02 7.16 12.85
C SER A 450 -10.56 7.58 11.48
N SER A 451 -10.49 6.70 10.49
CA SER A 451 -10.90 6.96 9.11
C SER A 451 -11.97 5.94 8.66
N PRO A 452 -12.94 6.32 7.81
CA PRO A 452 -13.94 5.40 7.29
C PRO A 452 -13.38 4.35 6.34
N HIS A 453 -12.13 4.50 5.88
CA HIS A 453 -11.53 3.63 4.87
C HIS A 453 -10.56 2.59 5.46
N GLN A 454 -10.27 2.63 6.75
CA GLN A 454 -9.38 1.68 7.41
C GLN A 454 -10.05 0.30 7.57
N GLY A 455 -9.32 -0.77 7.23
CA GLY A 455 -9.82 -2.14 7.28
C GLY A 455 -10.91 -2.45 6.25
N THR A 456 -10.76 -1.92 5.03
CA THR A 456 -11.78 -2.04 3.98
C THR A 456 -11.20 -2.52 2.66
N ILE A 457 -12.08 -3.02 1.79
CA ILE A 457 -11.84 -3.08 0.34
C ILE A 457 -12.54 -1.89 -0.27
N LEU A 458 -11.81 -1.16 -1.10
CA LEU A 458 -12.29 0.01 -1.82
C LEU A 458 -12.41 -0.32 -3.30
N LYS A 459 -13.51 0.15 -3.91
CA LYS A 459 -13.80 -0.01 -5.32
C LYS A 459 -13.88 1.35 -5.98
N VAL A 460 -13.16 1.53 -7.10
CA VAL A 460 -13.12 2.77 -7.87
C VAL A 460 -13.65 2.52 -9.27
N THR A 461 -14.50 3.41 -9.77
CA THR A 461 -15.06 3.32 -11.13
C THR A 461 -13.98 3.39 -12.21
N PRO A 462 -14.23 2.86 -13.44
CA PRO A 462 -13.23 2.81 -14.52
C PRO A 462 -12.73 4.19 -14.98
N ASP A 463 -13.48 5.25 -14.69
CA ASP A 463 -13.11 6.64 -14.99
C ASP A 463 -12.45 7.36 -13.78
N GLY A 464 -12.21 6.66 -12.67
CA GLY A 464 -11.60 7.20 -11.47
C GLY A 464 -12.48 8.14 -10.64
N LYS A 465 -13.71 8.46 -11.07
CA LYS A 465 -14.49 9.56 -10.49
C LYS A 465 -15.16 9.22 -9.17
N LYS A 466 -15.49 7.96 -8.93
CA LYS A 466 -16.21 7.51 -7.74
C LYS A 466 -15.46 6.38 -7.06
N MET A 467 -15.29 6.50 -5.75
CA MET A 467 -14.84 5.44 -4.87
C MET A 467 -15.96 5.05 -3.91
N GLU A 468 -16.07 3.77 -3.61
CA GLU A 468 -17.01 3.24 -2.63
C GLU A 468 -16.36 2.16 -1.77
N VAL A 469 -16.84 2.01 -0.53
CA VAL A 469 -16.45 0.90 0.33
C VAL A 469 -17.17 -0.35 -0.15
N PHE A 470 -16.43 -1.33 -0.64
CA PHE A 470 -16.96 -2.60 -1.13
C PHE A 470 -17.22 -3.59 0.02
N ALA A 471 -16.30 -3.66 0.99
CA ALA A 471 -16.42 -4.50 2.18
C ALA A 471 -15.58 -3.92 3.32
N SER A 472 -15.89 -4.33 4.57
CA SER A 472 -15.24 -3.81 5.76
C SER A 472 -14.93 -4.91 6.79
N GLY A 473 -14.28 -4.52 7.89
CA GLY A 473 -13.96 -5.45 8.98
C GLY A 473 -12.74 -6.31 8.72
N LEU A 474 -11.81 -5.85 7.88
CA LEU A 474 -10.50 -6.45 7.65
C LEU A 474 -9.47 -5.85 8.60
N ARG A 475 -8.41 -6.60 8.91
CA ARG A 475 -7.32 -6.13 9.76
C ARG A 475 -6.09 -5.70 8.95
N ALA A 476 -5.45 -6.64 8.29
CA ALA A 476 -4.26 -6.39 7.47
C ALA A 476 -4.35 -7.24 6.19
N PRO A 477 -5.22 -6.84 5.26
CA PRO A 477 -5.50 -7.55 4.03
C PRO A 477 -4.36 -7.35 3.01
N ASN A 478 -3.19 -7.93 3.28
CA ASN A 478 -1.97 -7.69 2.49
C ASN A 478 -2.02 -8.30 1.09
N GLY A 479 -3.14 -8.70 0.61
CA GLY A 479 -3.28 -9.05 -0.78
C GLY A 479 -4.62 -9.62 -1.10
N MET A 480 -5.04 -9.35 -2.31
CA MET A 480 -6.32 -9.73 -2.84
C MET A 480 -6.19 -10.20 -4.28
N THR A 481 -7.25 -10.70 -4.84
CA THR A 481 -7.41 -10.88 -6.29
C THR A 481 -8.86 -10.70 -6.70
N VAL A 482 -9.04 -10.25 -7.94
CA VAL A 482 -10.33 -10.33 -8.63
C VAL A 482 -10.20 -11.45 -9.66
N GLY A 483 -11.02 -12.48 -9.53
CA GLY A 483 -11.00 -13.65 -10.39
C GLY A 483 -11.60 -13.40 -11.78
N PRO A 484 -11.49 -14.37 -12.68
CA PRO A 484 -12.03 -14.28 -14.05
C PRO A 484 -13.56 -14.09 -14.11
N ASP A 485 -14.25 -14.44 -13.04
CA ASP A 485 -15.71 -14.33 -12.86
C ASP A 485 -16.10 -13.14 -11.96
N ASP A 486 -15.19 -12.18 -11.77
CA ASP A 486 -15.31 -11.04 -10.86
C ASP A 486 -15.40 -11.42 -9.36
N THR A 487 -15.09 -12.66 -9.02
CA THR A 487 -15.00 -13.10 -7.63
C THR A 487 -13.83 -12.42 -6.91
N VAL A 488 -14.10 -11.81 -5.77
CA VAL A 488 -13.07 -11.15 -4.95
C VAL A 488 -12.61 -12.09 -3.83
N LEU A 489 -11.32 -12.45 -3.84
CA LEU A 489 -10.65 -13.16 -2.76
C LEU A 489 -9.68 -12.23 -2.04
N VAL A 490 -9.60 -12.35 -0.71
CA VAL A 490 -8.72 -11.55 0.13
C VAL A 490 -8.15 -12.41 1.26
N GLY A 491 -6.83 -12.38 1.42
CA GLY A 491 -6.14 -12.91 2.60
C GLY A 491 -6.11 -11.86 3.71
N ASP A 492 -6.38 -12.26 4.96
CA ASP A 492 -6.30 -11.35 6.09
C ASP A 492 -5.51 -11.98 7.24
N ASN A 493 -4.74 -11.16 7.96
CA ASN A 493 -3.80 -11.63 8.97
C ASN A 493 -4.46 -11.82 10.33
N GLN A 494 -3.97 -12.80 11.09
CA GLN A 494 -4.24 -12.92 12.52
C GLN A 494 -4.02 -11.58 13.25
N GLY A 495 -4.85 -11.29 14.23
CA GLY A 495 -4.74 -10.08 15.04
C GLY A 495 -5.94 -9.88 15.97
N HIS A 496 -6.17 -8.65 16.41
CA HIS A 496 -7.37 -8.29 17.15
C HIS A 496 -8.61 -8.60 16.31
N TRP A 497 -9.58 -9.30 16.87
CA TRP A 497 -10.79 -9.77 16.18
C TRP A 497 -10.52 -10.72 15.01
N MET A 498 -9.31 -11.21 14.88
CA MET A 498 -8.86 -12.15 13.87
C MET A 498 -8.20 -13.34 14.54
N PRO A 499 -8.96 -14.41 14.81
CA PRO A 499 -8.48 -15.59 15.55
C PRO A 499 -7.26 -16.24 14.93
N SER A 500 -7.22 -16.32 13.59
CA SER A 500 -6.11 -16.85 12.78
C SER A 500 -6.05 -16.11 11.46
N SER A 501 -5.02 -16.32 10.65
CA SER A 501 -5.02 -15.90 9.25
C SER A 501 -6.14 -16.61 8.50
N LYS A 502 -6.62 -16.00 7.42
CA LYS A 502 -7.78 -16.52 6.71
C LYS A 502 -7.82 -16.10 5.24
N LEU A 503 -8.52 -16.90 4.44
CA LEU A 503 -8.88 -16.57 3.06
C LEU A 503 -10.37 -16.29 2.97
N ASN A 504 -10.72 -15.10 2.56
CA ASN A 504 -12.11 -14.65 2.45
C ASN A 504 -12.58 -14.62 1.00
N LEU A 505 -13.80 -15.06 0.77
CA LEU A 505 -14.60 -14.81 -0.43
C LEU A 505 -15.50 -13.61 -0.13
N VAL A 506 -15.24 -12.48 -0.77
CA VAL A 506 -15.81 -11.20 -0.37
C VAL A 506 -16.94 -10.77 -1.30
N LYS A 507 -18.10 -10.44 -0.70
CA LYS A 507 -19.27 -9.90 -1.39
C LYS A 507 -19.43 -8.40 -1.10
N PRO A 508 -20.14 -7.66 -1.96
CA PRO A 508 -20.50 -6.27 -1.67
C PRO A 508 -21.21 -6.16 -0.31
N GLY A 509 -20.77 -5.23 0.54
CA GLY A 509 -21.35 -4.98 1.87
C GLY A 509 -20.92 -5.97 2.95
N ALA A 510 -20.03 -6.93 2.66
CA ALA A 510 -19.58 -7.93 3.62
C ALA A 510 -18.85 -7.31 4.82
N PHE A 511 -19.00 -7.95 5.99
CA PHE A 511 -18.28 -7.64 7.22
C PHE A 511 -17.40 -8.80 7.63
N MET A 512 -16.06 -8.60 7.56
CA MET A 512 -15.07 -9.67 7.72
C MET A 512 -14.64 -9.94 9.17
N GLY A 513 -15.28 -9.32 10.16
CA GLY A 513 -15.14 -9.67 11.57
C GLY A 513 -14.32 -8.70 12.43
N MET A 514 -13.39 -7.91 11.89
CA MET A 514 -12.68 -6.93 12.71
C MET A 514 -13.62 -5.78 13.09
N THR A 515 -14.21 -5.87 14.24
CA THR A 515 -15.25 -4.92 14.74
C THR A 515 -14.81 -3.45 14.70
N PRO A 516 -13.58 -3.08 15.13
CA PRO A 516 -13.12 -1.70 15.05
C PRO A 516 -13.03 -1.13 13.64
N ALA A 517 -12.84 -1.98 12.64
CA ALA A 517 -12.78 -1.58 11.24
C ALA A 517 -14.17 -1.57 10.56
N ALA A 518 -15.24 -1.82 11.31
CA ALA A 518 -16.59 -1.64 10.81
C ALA A 518 -16.85 -0.16 10.54
N GLN A 519 -17.55 0.12 9.47
CA GLN A 519 -17.91 1.49 9.08
C GLN A 519 -18.77 2.17 10.13
N LYS A 520 -18.57 3.48 10.31
CA LYS A 520 -19.38 4.29 11.23
C LYS A 520 -20.90 4.23 10.95
N SER A 521 -21.24 3.94 9.70
CA SER A 521 -22.63 3.78 9.25
C SER A 521 -23.15 2.35 9.39
N LEU A 522 -22.31 1.37 9.72
CA LEU A 522 -22.70 -0.02 9.83
C LEU A 522 -23.32 -0.26 11.22
N THR A 523 -24.56 -0.76 11.25
CA THR A 523 -25.21 -1.20 12.49
C THR A 523 -24.79 -2.64 12.78
N LEU A 524 -24.11 -2.84 13.90
CA LEU A 524 -23.72 -4.17 14.37
C LEU A 524 -24.65 -4.59 15.53
N ARG A 525 -25.21 -5.78 15.39
CA ARG A 525 -25.96 -6.44 16.48
C ARG A 525 -25.00 -7.35 17.25
N TYR A 526 -25.00 -7.23 18.56
CA TYR A 526 -24.07 -7.95 19.44
C TYR A 526 -24.79 -9.04 20.24
N THR A 527 -24.04 -10.05 20.67
CA THR A 527 -24.53 -11.22 21.39
C THR A 527 -25.15 -10.88 22.75
N ASN A 528 -24.83 -9.73 23.32
CA ASN A 528 -25.46 -9.22 24.55
C ASN A 528 -26.79 -8.49 24.31
N GLY A 529 -27.33 -8.52 23.08
CA GLY A 529 -28.59 -7.88 22.70
C GLY A 529 -28.46 -6.39 22.37
N THR A 530 -27.26 -5.79 22.42
CA THR A 530 -27.07 -4.39 22.07
C THR A 530 -26.96 -4.22 20.56
N GLU A 531 -27.60 -3.18 20.02
CA GLU A 531 -27.36 -2.69 18.66
C GLU A 531 -26.55 -1.41 18.75
N ILE A 532 -25.43 -1.37 18.05
CA ILE A 532 -24.52 -0.22 18.08
C ILE A 532 -24.29 0.26 16.65
N VAL A 533 -24.62 1.51 16.39
CA VAL A 533 -24.22 2.24 15.18
C VAL A 533 -22.97 3.03 15.50
N GLY A 534 -21.90 2.82 14.74
CA GLY A 534 -20.68 3.57 14.91
C GLY A 534 -19.46 2.70 15.23
N ASN A 535 -18.35 3.36 15.48
CA ASN A 535 -17.07 2.71 15.72
C ASN A 535 -16.83 2.45 17.22
N PRO A 536 -16.86 1.19 17.69
CA PRO A 536 -16.57 0.87 19.07
C PRO A 536 -15.17 1.27 19.56
N SER A 537 -14.27 1.64 18.64
CA SER A 537 -12.92 2.10 18.97
C SER A 537 -12.84 3.59 19.24
N ASP A 538 -13.80 4.36 18.79
CA ASP A 538 -13.84 5.79 18.99
C ASP A 538 -13.96 6.08 20.51
N PRO A 539 -13.04 6.86 21.13
CA PRO A 539 -13.07 7.17 22.55
C PRO A 539 -14.40 7.80 22.99
N GLU A 540 -14.95 8.72 22.20
CA GLU A 540 -16.24 9.36 22.50
C GLU A 540 -17.41 8.39 22.35
N PHE A 541 -17.41 7.55 21.32
CA PHE A 541 -18.38 6.46 21.15
C PHE A 541 -18.32 5.50 22.34
N ARG A 542 -17.13 5.09 22.77
CA ARG A 542 -16.92 4.21 23.93
C ARG A 542 -17.43 4.81 25.23
N LYS A 543 -17.13 6.09 25.43
CA LYS A 543 -17.59 6.83 26.60
C LYS A 543 -19.13 6.93 26.64
N ALA A 544 -19.74 7.29 25.51
CA ALA A 544 -21.19 7.38 25.36
C ALA A 544 -21.90 6.04 25.59
N ASN A 545 -21.27 4.94 25.12
CA ASN A 545 -21.82 3.57 25.25
C ASN A 545 -21.27 2.80 26.46
N LYS A 546 -20.52 3.46 27.36
CA LYS A 546 -19.94 2.89 28.58
C LYS A 546 -19.05 1.66 28.34
N LEU A 547 -18.37 1.60 27.19
CA LEU A 547 -17.48 0.51 26.82
C LEU A 547 -16.11 0.67 27.51
N LYS A 548 -15.67 -0.37 28.23
CA LYS A 548 -14.39 -0.40 28.94
C LYS A 548 -13.47 -1.46 28.37
N GLY A 549 -12.18 -1.12 28.23
CA GLY A 549 -11.16 -2.08 27.77
C GLY A 549 -11.33 -2.50 26.30
N TRP A 550 -10.41 -3.35 25.83
CA TRP A 550 -10.38 -3.81 24.45
C TRP A 550 -10.79 -5.25 24.27
N ASP A 551 -10.33 -6.13 25.16
CA ASP A 551 -10.35 -7.56 24.88
C ASP A 551 -11.60 -8.27 25.37
N SER A 552 -11.90 -8.15 26.65
CA SER A 552 -12.99 -8.91 27.27
C SER A 552 -14.29 -8.13 27.44
N ALA A 553 -14.23 -6.80 27.39
CA ALA A 553 -15.39 -5.91 27.62
C ALA A 553 -16.08 -5.45 26.32
N MET A 554 -15.44 -5.66 25.15
CA MET A 554 -16.04 -5.32 23.85
C MET A 554 -17.14 -6.32 23.52
N PRO A 555 -18.34 -5.85 23.15
CA PRO A 555 -19.38 -6.74 22.69
C PRO A 555 -18.94 -7.56 21.48
N ILE A 556 -19.33 -8.83 21.42
CA ILE A 556 -19.08 -9.71 20.29
C ILE A 556 -20.23 -9.58 19.31
N PRO A 557 -20.02 -9.27 18.02
CA PRO A 557 -21.10 -9.23 17.03
C PRO A 557 -21.74 -10.60 16.85
N VAL A 558 -23.06 -10.61 16.60
CA VAL A 558 -23.85 -11.83 16.42
C VAL A 558 -23.38 -12.62 15.20
N SER A 559 -22.95 -11.92 14.15
CA SER A 559 -22.47 -12.53 12.91
C SER A 559 -21.41 -11.68 12.23
N TYR A 560 -20.58 -12.33 11.48
CA TYR A 560 -19.68 -11.77 10.47
C TYR A 560 -19.62 -12.75 9.31
N ASP A 561 -19.12 -12.31 8.16
CA ASP A 561 -18.93 -13.18 7.00
C ASP A 561 -17.74 -14.11 7.25
N GLU A 562 -18.02 -15.42 7.34
CA GLU A 562 -17.01 -16.43 7.59
C GLU A 562 -16.04 -16.56 6.38
N PRO A 563 -14.75 -16.79 6.61
CA PRO A 563 -13.79 -17.06 5.53
C PRO A 563 -14.09 -18.41 4.87
N ILE A 564 -13.67 -18.58 3.62
CA ILE A 564 -13.75 -19.91 3.00
C ILE A 564 -12.70 -20.88 3.55
N ALA A 565 -11.60 -20.36 4.11
CA ALA A 565 -10.62 -21.17 4.82
C ALA A 565 -9.94 -20.36 5.92
N TRP A 566 -9.84 -20.95 7.11
CA TRP A 566 -8.91 -20.54 8.14
C TRP A 566 -7.53 -21.13 7.86
N VAL A 567 -6.47 -20.38 8.20
CA VAL A 567 -5.08 -20.80 7.98
C VAL A 567 -4.33 -20.72 9.30
N PRO A 568 -3.84 -21.85 9.87
CA PRO A 568 -3.18 -21.84 11.17
C PRO A 568 -1.85 -21.09 11.11
N MET A 569 -1.45 -20.48 12.23
CA MET A 569 -0.25 -19.62 12.31
C MET A 569 1.05 -20.33 11.91
N ARG A 570 1.10 -21.65 12.06
CA ARG A 570 2.24 -22.45 11.60
C ARG A 570 2.40 -22.46 10.07
N TRP A 571 1.30 -22.25 9.33
CA TRP A 571 1.28 -22.16 7.87
C TRP A 571 1.36 -20.72 7.38
N ASP A 572 0.70 -19.81 8.07
CA ASP A 572 0.68 -18.40 7.67
C ASP A 572 0.52 -17.49 8.89
N ASN A 573 1.52 -16.65 9.13
CA ASN A 573 1.46 -15.60 10.16
C ASN A 573 1.24 -14.21 9.58
N SER A 574 1.26 -14.09 8.26
CA SER A 574 0.97 -12.85 7.53
C SER A 574 0.65 -13.19 6.08
N SER A 575 -0.61 -13.07 5.73
CA SER A 575 -1.11 -13.42 4.40
C SER A 575 -0.53 -12.48 3.33
N GLY A 576 -0.25 -13.05 2.16
CA GLY A 576 0.01 -12.31 0.92
C GLY A 576 -1.21 -12.30 0.02
N GLY A 577 -1.01 -12.03 -1.27
CA GLY A 577 -2.06 -12.01 -2.29
C GLY A 577 -2.50 -13.41 -2.71
N GLN A 578 -3.52 -13.41 -3.56
CA GLN A 578 -3.99 -14.59 -4.25
C GLN A 578 -3.86 -14.36 -5.75
N VAL A 579 -3.83 -15.45 -6.51
CA VAL A 579 -3.85 -15.40 -7.97
C VAL A 579 -4.54 -16.62 -8.54
N TYR A 580 -5.45 -16.44 -9.48
CA TYR A 580 -6.04 -17.57 -10.22
C TYR A 580 -5.06 -18.08 -11.27
N VAL A 581 -4.96 -19.41 -11.40
CA VAL A 581 -4.19 -20.02 -12.48
C VAL A 581 -4.96 -19.88 -13.78
N THR A 582 -4.60 -18.87 -14.57
CA THR A 582 -5.27 -18.56 -15.85
C THR A 582 -4.64 -19.26 -17.04
N SER A 583 -3.45 -19.86 -16.87
CA SER A 583 -2.67 -20.49 -17.94
C SER A 583 -2.89 -22.00 -18.04
N ASP A 584 -3.02 -22.50 -19.28
CA ASP A 584 -3.00 -23.94 -19.58
C ASP A 584 -1.61 -24.56 -19.44
N LYS A 585 -0.56 -23.75 -19.41
CA LYS A 585 0.83 -24.21 -19.34
C LYS A 585 1.33 -24.44 -17.92
N TRP A 586 0.43 -24.34 -16.90
CA TRP A 586 0.84 -24.42 -15.51
C TRP A 586 0.31 -25.66 -14.76
N GLY A 587 0.07 -26.73 -15.51
CA GLY A 587 -0.28 -28.07 -14.97
C GLY A 587 -1.74 -28.16 -14.49
N PRO A 588 -2.01 -29.02 -13.51
CA PRO A 588 -3.39 -29.41 -13.17
C PRO A 588 -4.17 -28.36 -12.36
N TRP A 589 -3.57 -27.21 -12.04
CA TRP A 589 -4.16 -26.16 -11.22
C TRP A 589 -5.00 -25.14 -11.98
N LYS A 590 -5.14 -25.26 -13.33
CA LYS A 590 -5.90 -24.29 -14.12
C LYS A 590 -7.29 -24.02 -13.53
N GLY A 591 -7.64 -22.77 -13.37
CA GLY A 591 -8.90 -22.28 -12.81
C GLY A 591 -8.96 -22.24 -11.28
N ALA A 592 -8.00 -22.85 -10.59
CA ALA A 592 -7.91 -22.78 -9.13
C ALA A 592 -7.15 -21.53 -8.65
N PRO A 593 -7.49 -20.97 -7.49
CA PRO A 593 -6.70 -19.93 -6.87
C PRO A 593 -5.47 -20.50 -6.17
N LEU A 594 -4.43 -19.67 -6.08
CA LEU A 594 -3.25 -19.90 -5.27
C LEU A 594 -3.23 -18.88 -4.14
N PHE A 595 -2.65 -19.24 -3.00
CA PHE A 595 -2.50 -18.37 -1.83
C PHE A 595 -1.02 -18.21 -1.50
N MET A 596 -0.58 -16.98 -1.38
CA MET A 596 0.79 -16.62 -0.98
C MET A 596 0.84 -16.34 0.51
N SER A 597 1.80 -16.94 1.22
CA SER A 597 2.14 -16.53 2.57
C SER A 597 3.32 -15.57 2.52
N TYR A 598 3.06 -14.31 2.75
CA TYR A 598 4.08 -13.29 2.91
C TYR A 598 4.98 -13.58 4.11
N GLY A 599 4.37 -13.97 5.23
CA GLY A 599 5.10 -14.22 6.47
C GLY A 599 6.02 -15.43 6.42
N LYS A 600 5.61 -16.52 5.78
CA LYS A 600 6.40 -17.76 5.68
C LYS A 600 7.22 -17.87 4.39
N CYS A 601 7.07 -16.93 3.45
CA CYS A 601 7.70 -16.96 2.13
C CYS A 601 7.35 -18.25 1.36
N LEU A 602 6.08 -18.63 1.34
CA LEU A 602 5.58 -19.90 0.79
C LEU A 602 4.40 -19.68 -0.19
N LEU A 603 4.12 -20.70 -0.98
CA LEU A 603 3.00 -20.76 -1.93
C LEU A 603 2.14 -21.98 -1.65
N TYR A 604 0.81 -21.81 -1.66
CA TYR A 604 -0.18 -22.86 -1.44
C TYR A 604 -1.18 -22.92 -2.60
N GLY A 605 -1.60 -24.13 -2.95
CA GLY A 605 -2.77 -24.38 -3.78
C GLY A 605 -4.04 -24.31 -2.96
N VAL A 606 -5.09 -23.70 -3.49
CA VAL A 606 -6.40 -23.60 -2.83
C VAL A 606 -7.40 -24.50 -3.56
N MET A 607 -7.94 -25.46 -2.85
CA MET A 607 -8.96 -26.41 -3.33
C MET A 607 -10.31 -25.94 -2.80
N THR A 608 -11.11 -25.30 -3.63
CA THR A 608 -12.45 -24.85 -3.27
C THR A 608 -13.49 -25.96 -3.41
N GLU A 609 -14.39 -26.06 -2.44
CA GLU A 609 -15.54 -26.97 -2.45
C GLU A 609 -16.83 -26.16 -2.25
N LYS A 610 -17.87 -26.51 -3.02
CA LYS A 610 -19.21 -25.94 -2.86
C LYS A 610 -20.15 -27.01 -2.33
N VAL A 611 -20.72 -26.77 -1.12
CA VAL A 611 -21.71 -27.66 -0.48
C VAL A 611 -23.03 -26.90 -0.34
N GLY A 612 -23.95 -27.12 -1.28
CA GLY A 612 -25.16 -26.34 -1.41
C GLY A 612 -24.85 -24.88 -1.74
N ASP A 613 -25.22 -23.97 -0.89
CA ASP A 613 -24.97 -22.51 -0.98
C ASP A 613 -23.64 -22.07 -0.33
N THR A 614 -22.98 -22.97 0.38
CA THR A 614 -21.76 -22.70 1.14
C THR A 614 -20.53 -22.99 0.31
N THR A 615 -19.58 -22.07 0.28
CA THR A 615 -18.23 -22.26 -0.26
C THR A 615 -17.24 -22.42 0.88
N GLN A 616 -16.44 -23.46 0.85
CA GLN A 616 -15.35 -23.75 1.77
C GLN A 616 -14.12 -24.16 1.01
N ALA A 617 -12.95 -24.16 1.64
CA ALA A 617 -11.71 -24.49 0.95
C ALA A 617 -10.70 -25.20 1.84
N ALA A 618 -9.78 -25.87 1.16
CA ALA A 618 -8.58 -26.46 1.76
C ALA A 618 -7.33 -25.95 1.02
N LEU A 619 -6.21 -25.94 1.73
CA LEU A 619 -4.92 -25.53 1.24
C LEU A 619 -3.93 -26.69 1.25
N VAL A 620 -3.02 -26.71 0.28
CA VAL A 620 -1.91 -27.67 0.20
C VAL A 620 -0.62 -26.92 -0.20
N PRO A 621 0.54 -27.19 0.43
CA PRO A 621 1.78 -26.51 0.12
C PRO A 621 2.40 -27.01 -1.19
N PHE A 622 2.95 -26.09 -1.98
CA PHE A 622 3.76 -26.42 -3.17
C PHE A 622 5.16 -26.93 -2.81
N GLY A 623 5.59 -26.77 -1.56
CA GLY A 623 6.95 -27.12 -1.17
C GLY A 623 8.03 -26.15 -1.64
N LEU A 624 7.65 -25.05 -2.29
CA LEU A 624 8.54 -24.01 -2.79
C LEU A 624 8.85 -23.00 -1.70
N LYS A 625 10.11 -22.52 -1.67
CA LYS A 625 10.59 -21.49 -0.75
C LYS A 625 11.10 -20.29 -1.51
N PHE A 626 10.82 -19.10 -1.00
CA PHE A 626 11.27 -17.85 -1.59
C PHE A 626 12.18 -17.10 -0.63
N ALA A 627 13.13 -16.34 -1.16
CA ALA A 627 14.06 -15.56 -0.35
C ALA A 627 13.45 -14.26 0.18
N SER A 628 12.30 -13.82 -0.36
CA SER A 628 11.52 -12.68 0.13
C SER A 628 10.08 -13.10 0.43
N GLY A 629 9.37 -12.26 1.19
CA GLY A 629 7.95 -12.47 1.46
C GLY A 629 7.11 -12.24 0.20
N VAL A 630 6.72 -13.32 -0.49
CA VAL A 630 5.90 -13.22 -1.71
C VAL A 630 4.49 -12.75 -1.35
N MET A 631 4.03 -11.71 -2.04
CA MET A 631 2.74 -11.10 -1.75
C MET A 631 1.93 -10.68 -2.99
N ARG A 632 2.54 -10.68 -4.18
CA ARG A 632 1.87 -10.36 -5.43
C ARG A 632 2.16 -11.43 -6.47
N GLY A 633 1.14 -11.85 -7.19
CA GLY A 633 1.24 -12.88 -8.21
C GLY A 633 0.52 -12.49 -9.49
N ARG A 634 1.13 -12.76 -10.64
CA ARG A 634 0.53 -12.58 -11.97
C ARG A 634 0.98 -13.72 -12.89
N PHE A 635 0.08 -14.18 -13.74
CA PHE A 635 0.44 -15.04 -14.86
C PHE A 635 0.83 -14.20 -16.07
N SER A 636 1.98 -14.47 -16.65
CA SER A 636 2.44 -13.81 -17.87
C SER A 636 1.70 -14.40 -19.08
N SER A 637 1.11 -13.55 -19.90
CA SER A 637 0.49 -13.96 -21.16
C SER A 637 1.51 -14.43 -22.21
N LYS A 638 2.79 -14.05 -22.07
CA LYS A 638 3.88 -14.37 -22.99
C LYS A 638 4.33 -15.83 -22.86
N ASP A 639 4.63 -16.27 -21.64
CA ASP A 639 5.15 -17.62 -21.39
C ASP A 639 4.14 -18.54 -20.68
N GLY A 640 3.10 -17.97 -20.08
CA GLY A 640 2.07 -18.70 -19.34
C GLY A 640 2.53 -19.15 -17.96
N GLN A 641 3.65 -18.64 -17.44
CA GLN A 641 4.18 -18.99 -16.14
C GLN A 641 3.75 -18.00 -15.07
N LEU A 642 3.82 -18.43 -13.82
CA LEU A 642 3.51 -17.59 -12.66
C LEU A 642 4.72 -16.74 -12.30
N TYR A 643 4.50 -15.43 -12.13
CA TYR A 643 5.48 -14.53 -11.54
C TYR A 643 5.01 -14.07 -10.17
N LEU A 644 5.97 -13.94 -9.25
CA LEU A 644 5.72 -13.54 -7.87
C LEU A 644 6.68 -12.42 -7.48
N ALA A 645 6.16 -11.40 -6.80
CA ALA A 645 6.98 -10.34 -6.23
C ALA A 645 6.69 -10.17 -4.74
N GLY A 646 7.69 -9.63 -4.02
CA GLY A 646 7.52 -9.33 -2.62
C GLY A 646 8.75 -8.70 -1.97
N LEU A 647 8.67 -8.54 -0.66
CA LEU A 647 9.64 -7.80 0.13
C LEU A 647 9.85 -8.42 1.52
N LYS A 648 10.90 -7.97 2.20
CA LYS A 648 11.20 -8.30 3.61
C LYS A 648 10.61 -7.24 4.53
N GLY A 649 10.04 -7.67 5.65
CA GLY A 649 9.59 -6.79 6.71
C GLY A 649 8.49 -7.41 7.57
N TRP A 650 8.12 -6.72 8.65
CA TRP A 650 7.05 -7.13 9.59
C TRP A 650 7.16 -8.60 10.03
N GLN A 651 8.36 -9.02 10.46
CA GLN A 651 8.64 -10.35 11.02
C GLN A 651 8.37 -11.52 10.05
N ASN A 652 8.52 -11.32 8.74
CA ASN A 652 8.50 -12.43 7.80
C ASN A 652 9.82 -13.23 7.80
N ALA A 653 9.80 -14.42 7.20
CA ALA A 653 10.95 -15.31 7.09
C ALA A 653 11.94 -14.94 5.98
N ALA A 654 11.83 -13.76 5.39
CA ALA A 654 12.63 -13.33 4.26
C ALA A 654 14.11 -13.12 4.63
N SER A 655 15.00 -13.56 3.75
CA SER A 655 16.45 -13.34 3.82
C SER A 655 16.92 -12.20 2.91
N ARG A 656 16.10 -11.75 1.93
CA ARG A 656 16.40 -10.68 0.98
C ARG A 656 15.35 -9.58 1.06
N ASP A 657 15.77 -8.34 0.87
CA ASP A 657 14.93 -7.14 0.98
C ASP A 657 13.85 -7.08 -0.10
N GLY A 658 14.17 -7.44 -1.33
CA GLY A 658 13.24 -7.61 -2.43
C GLY A 658 13.32 -8.99 -3.05
N GLY A 659 12.35 -9.35 -3.84
CA GLY A 659 12.39 -10.57 -4.64
C GLY A 659 11.39 -10.52 -5.78
N PHE A 660 11.86 -10.94 -6.95
CA PHE A 660 11.03 -11.15 -8.12
C PHE A 660 11.35 -12.53 -8.69
N TYR A 661 10.33 -13.37 -8.85
CA TYR A 661 10.49 -14.78 -9.18
C TYR A 661 9.58 -15.18 -10.32
N ARG A 662 10.01 -16.18 -11.11
CA ARG A 662 9.14 -16.93 -12.01
C ARG A 662 9.03 -18.36 -11.52
N VAL A 663 7.82 -18.87 -11.36
CA VAL A 663 7.54 -20.28 -11.02
C VAL A 663 7.10 -21.00 -12.28
N ARG A 664 7.96 -21.89 -12.78
CA ARG A 664 7.72 -22.67 -13.99
C ARG A 664 7.19 -24.06 -13.67
N TYR A 665 6.17 -24.48 -14.41
CA TYR A 665 5.78 -25.88 -14.45
C TYR A 665 6.69 -26.65 -15.42
N THR A 666 7.25 -27.78 -14.94
CA THR A 666 8.25 -28.57 -15.68
C THR A 666 7.65 -29.68 -16.56
N GLY A 667 6.32 -29.91 -16.44
CA GLY A 667 5.68 -31.06 -17.07
C GLY A 667 5.79 -32.36 -16.25
N LYS A 668 6.56 -32.39 -15.17
CA LYS A 668 6.67 -33.57 -14.29
C LYS A 668 5.37 -33.80 -13.51
N PRO A 669 5.08 -35.03 -13.08
CA PRO A 669 3.88 -35.35 -12.32
C PRO A 669 3.75 -34.53 -11.03
N VAL A 670 2.55 -34.02 -10.80
CA VAL A 670 2.19 -33.28 -9.59
C VAL A 670 1.67 -34.27 -8.54
N THR A 671 2.40 -34.41 -7.44
CA THR A 671 2.12 -35.42 -6.40
C THR A 671 1.20 -34.93 -5.28
N MET A 672 0.88 -33.64 -5.23
CA MET A 672 -0.09 -33.08 -4.27
C MET A 672 -1.54 -33.25 -4.77
N PRO A 673 -2.53 -33.30 -3.85
CA PRO A 673 -3.93 -33.32 -4.25
C PRO A 673 -4.33 -31.97 -4.87
N VAL A 674 -5.24 -32.00 -5.83
CA VAL A 674 -5.75 -30.84 -6.58
C VAL A 674 -7.23 -30.57 -6.32
N LYS A 675 -7.93 -31.48 -5.62
CA LYS A 675 -9.32 -31.30 -5.18
C LYS A 675 -9.52 -31.96 -3.81
N THR A 676 -10.43 -31.40 -3.03
CA THR A 676 -10.92 -31.99 -1.79
C THR A 676 -12.44 -31.93 -1.73
N ARG A 677 -13.03 -32.90 -1.01
CA ARG A 677 -14.44 -32.88 -0.65
C ARG A 677 -14.59 -33.40 0.78
N THR A 678 -15.54 -32.85 1.51
CA THR A 678 -15.86 -33.24 2.88
C THR A 678 -17.31 -33.73 2.93
N GLY A 679 -17.52 -34.95 3.36
CA GLY A 679 -18.84 -35.58 3.45
C GLY A 679 -19.11 -36.10 4.86
N LYS A 680 -20.36 -36.53 5.10
CA LYS A 680 -20.79 -37.08 6.40
C LYS A 680 -19.96 -38.26 6.90
N ASN A 681 -19.38 -39.03 5.97
CA ASN A 681 -18.60 -40.22 6.27
C ASN A 681 -17.08 -40.02 6.13
N GLY A 682 -16.60 -38.85 5.73
CA GLY A 682 -15.16 -38.69 5.61
C GLY A 682 -14.69 -37.57 4.67
N ILE A 683 -13.42 -37.68 4.28
CA ILE A 683 -12.70 -36.70 3.44
C ILE A 683 -12.20 -37.38 2.18
N GLN A 684 -12.47 -36.80 1.03
CA GLN A 684 -11.99 -37.27 -0.26
C GLN A 684 -10.91 -36.32 -0.80
N LEU A 685 -9.78 -36.87 -1.21
CA LEU A 685 -8.67 -36.16 -1.87
C LEU A 685 -8.50 -36.68 -3.29
N THR A 686 -8.42 -35.80 -4.28
CA THR A 686 -8.14 -36.16 -5.66
C THR A 686 -6.76 -35.68 -6.07
N PHE A 687 -5.91 -36.59 -6.51
CA PHE A 687 -4.54 -36.34 -6.96
C PHE A 687 -4.48 -36.22 -8.49
N ALA A 688 -3.51 -35.48 -8.99
CA ALA A 688 -3.24 -35.42 -10.43
C ALA A 688 -2.50 -36.66 -10.93
N THR A 689 -1.73 -37.32 -10.08
CA THR A 689 -0.97 -38.57 -10.35
C THR A 689 -1.65 -39.80 -9.77
N GLU A 690 -1.39 -40.97 -10.34
CA GLU A 690 -1.84 -42.24 -9.78
C GLU A 690 -1.06 -42.59 -8.51
N LEU A 691 -1.76 -43.13 -7.51
CA LEU A 691 -1.20 -43.59 -6.24
C LEU A 691 -0.95 -45.11 -6.26
N ASP A 692 0.03 -45.57 -5.50
CA ASP A 692 0.20 -46.98 -5.19
C ASP A 692 -0.89 -47.43 -4.21
N ALA A 693 -1.64 -48.47 -4.58
CA ALA A 693 -2.79 -48.91 -3.79
C ALA A 693 -2.39 -49.41 -2.41
N LYS A 694 -1.23 -50.06 -2.26
CA LYS A 694 -0.79 -50.61 -0.99
C LYS A 694 -0.57 -49.49 0.05
N SER A 695 0.07 -48.41 -0.36
CA SER A 695 0.32 -47.29 0.55
C SER A 695 -0.94 -46.41 0.73
N ALA A 696 -1.76 -46.26 -0.29
CA ALA A 696 -2.96 -45.43 -0.29
C ALA A 696 -4.12 -46.06 0.52
N GLU A 697 -4.22 -47.36 0.60
CA GLU A 697 -5.26 -48.05 1.36
C GLU A 697 -4.84 -48.45 2.80
N ASP A 698 -3.58 -48.16 3.17
CA ASP A 698 -3.09 -48.34 4.54
C ASP A 698 -3.52 -47.16 5.43
N VAL A 699 -4.43 -47.41 6.36
CA VAL A 699 -4.93 -46.38 7.31
C VAL A 699 -3.84 -45.76 8.17
N GLN A 700 -2.73 -46.46 8.39
CA GLN A 700 -1.58 -45.95 9.17
C GLN A 700 -0.82 -44.86 8.42
N SER A 701 -1.07 -44.68 7.11
CA SER A 701 -0.50 -43.61 6.29
C SER A 701 -1.09 -42.26 6.59
N TYR A 702 -2.11 -42.16 7.46
CA TYR A 702 -2.88 -40.94 7.68
C TYR A 702 -2.98 -40.53 9.14
N ALA A 703 -3.04 -39.21 9.37
CA ALA A 703 -3.46 -38.64 10.65
C ALA A 703 -4.44 -37.49 10.37
N VAL A 704 -5.62 -37.55 10.98
CA VAL A 704 -6.70 -36.57 10.83
C VAL A 704 -6.96 -35.88 12.16
N GLU A 705 -7.04 -34.55 12.15
CA GLU A 705 -7.30 -33.74 13.33
C GLU A 705 -8.32 -32.63 13.02
N LEU A 706 -9.12 -32.25 14.05
CA LEU A 706 -10.02 -31.10 14.02
C LEU A 706 -9.70 -30.13 15.14
N TRP A 707 -9.96 -28.82 14.91
CA TRP A 707 -9.97 -27.80 15.97
C TRP A 707 -10.76 -26.56 15.57
N ASN A 708 -11.08 -25.74 16.55
CA ASN A 708 -11.74 -24.46 16.40
C ASN A 708 -10.89 -23.32 16.94
N TYR A 709 -11.26 -22.12 16.57
CA TYR A 709 -10.75 -20.86 17.09
C TYR A 709 -11.82 -20.12 17.86
N LYS A 710 -11.40 -19.29 18.85
CA LYS A 710 -12.31 -18.41 19.60
C LYS A 710 -12.27 -17.02 18.98
N TYR A 711 -13.37 -16.57 18.43
CA TYR A 711 -13.56 -15.20 17.99
C TYR A 711 -13.72 -14.29 19.22
N SER A 712 -12.86 -13.29 19.36
CA SER A 712 -12.85 -12.32 20.46
C SER A 712 -12.05 -11.06 20.11
N GLY A 713 -12.08 -10.02 20.97
CA GLY A 713 -11.23 -8.84 20.84
C GLY A 713 -9.74 -9.08 21.10
N ALA A 714 -9.36 -10.25 21.60
CA ALA A 714 -7.97 -10.63 21.83
C ALA A 714 -7.18 -10.74 20.51
N TYR A 715 -5.85 -10.65 20.59
CA TYR A 715 -4.96 -10.84 19.45
C TYR A 715 -4.78 -12.32 19.17
N GLY A 716 -5.40 -12.82 18.11
CA GLY A 716 -5.37 -14.22 17.75
C GLY A 716 -6.17 -15.10 18.71
N SER A 717 -6.13 -16.41 18.49
CA SER A 717 -6.79 -17.42 19.32
C SER A 717 -5.89 -18.63 19.51
N PRO A 718 -5.85 -19.24 20.71
CA PRO A 718 -5.45 -20.61 20.85
C PRO A 718 -6.34 -21.54 20.02
N GLU A 719 -5.84 -22.74 19.75
CA GLU A 719 -6.57 -23.80 19.06
C GLU A 719 -7.32 -24.63 20.11
N PHE A 720 -8.61 -24.87 19.88
CA PHE A 720 -9.52 -25.53 20.83
C PHE A 720 -10.13 -26.79 20.22
N SER A 721 -10.33 -27.80 21.04
CA SER A 721 -11.08 -29.01 20.72
C SER A 721 -12.51 -28.65 20.23
N VAL A 722 -12.95 -29.30 19.16
CA VAL A 722 -14.33 -29.26 18.67
C VAL A 722 -15.26 -30.04 19.58
N LYS A 723 -14.82 -31.26 19.98
CA LYS A 723 -15.60 -32.19 20.82
C LYS A 723 -15.74 -31.75 22.28
N THR A 724 -14.75 -30.97 22.74
CA THR A 724 -14.76 -30.43 24.12
C THR A 724 -14.54 -28.91 24.07
N PRO A 725 -15.60 -28.13 23.82
CA PRO A 725 -15.49 -26.68 23.70
C PRO A 725 -14.83 -26.04 24.93
N GLY A 726 -13.87 -25.14 24.67
CA GLY A 726 -13.09 -24.45 25.71
C GLY A 726 -11.82 -25.20 26.16
N LYS A 727 -11.63 -26.47 25.81
CA LYS A 727 -10.39 -27.21 26.04
C LYS A 727 -9.41 -26.91 24.92
N GLN A 728 -8.20 -26.46 25.23
CA GLN A 728 -7.15 -26.27 24.23
C GLN A 728 -6.64 -27.62 23.70
N GLY A 729 -6.32 -27.68 22.44
CA GLY A 729 -5.80 -28.83 21.72
C GLY A 729 -6.65 -29.25 20.55
N HIS A 730 -6.23 -30.31 19.87
CA HIS A 730 -6.89 -30.86 18.68
C HIS A 730 -7.58 -32.18 19.03
N ASP A 731 -8.68 -32.44 18.32
CA ASP A 731 -9.34 -33.76 18.34
C ASP A 731 -8.75 -34.64 17.25
N LYS A 732 -8.07 -35.72 17.68
CA LYS A 732 -7.61 -36.76 16.75
C LYS A 732 -8.78 -37.61 16.35
N LEU A 733 -8.93 -37.82 15.03
CA LEU A 733 -9.98 -38.67 14.47
C LEU A 733 -9.41 -39.98 13.96
N GLU A 734 -10.17 -41.05 14.14
CA GLU A 734 -9.83 -42.37 13.63
C GLU A 734 -10.18 -42.49 12.14
N VAL A 735 -9.21 -42.90 11.33
CA VAL A 735 -9.42 -43.29 9.94
C VAL A 735 -9.79 -44.75 9.92
N LYS A 736 -11.07 -45.06 9.71
CA LYS A 736 -11.60 -46.46 9.72
C LYS A 736 -11.25 -47.22 8.45
N SER A 737 -11.22 -46.52 7.33
CA SER A 737 -10.81 -47.12 6.07
C SER A 737 -10.25 -46.06 5.12
N ALA A 738 -9.39 -46.50 4.22
CA ALA A 738 -8.91 -45.71 3.10
C ALA A 738 -9.21 -46.49 1.81
N LYS A 739 -9.94 -45.87 0.88
CA LYS A 739 -10.42 -46.51 -0.36
C LYS A 739 -9.95 -45.74 -1.58
N LEU A 740 -9.17 -46.38 -2.44
CA LEU A 740 -8.66 -45.79 -3.66
C LEU A 740 -9.63 -46.10 -4.80
N SER A 741 -9.91 -45.09 -5.63
CA SER A 741 -10.75 -45.28 -6.87
C SER A 741 -10.06 -46.15 -7.91
N ALA A 742 -10.85 -46.66 -8.85
CA ALA A 742 -10.35 -47.52 -9.94
C ALA A 742 -9.29 -46.82 -10.80
N ASP A 743 -9.36 -45.48 -10.98
CA ASP A 743 -8.36 -44.67 -11.68
C ASP A 743 -7.11 -44.33 -10.84
N LYS A 744 -7.07 -44.86 -9.61
CA LYS A 744 -5.99 -44.70 -8.65
C LYS A 744 -5.66 -43.24 -8.32
N LYS A 745 -6.58 -42.31 -8.51
CA LYS A 745 -6.35 -40.85 -8.28
C LYS A 745 -7.21 -40.27 -7.18
N THR A 746 -8.36 -40.87 -6.88
CA THR A 746 -9.27 -40.36 -5.87
C THR A 746 -9.24 -41.27 -4.65
N LEU A 747 -8.88 -40.70 -3.52
CA LEU A 747 -8.76 -41.36 -2.24
C LEU A 747 -9.89 -40.88 -1.32
N LEU A 748 -10.69 -41.80 -0.81
CA LEU A 748 -11.67 -41.58 0.25
C LEU A 748 -11.14 -42.11 1.58
N LEU A 749 -11.00 -41.23 2.53
CA LEU A 749 -10.74 -41.53 3.94
C LEU A 749 -12.07 -41.56 4.68
N GLU A 750 -12.52 -42.70 5.12
CA GLU A 750 -13.69 -42.83 6.02
C GLU A 750 -13.24 -42.51 7.45
N VAL A 751 -13.77 -41.40 7.98
CA VAL A 751 -13.31 -40.82 9.25
C VAL A 751 -14.51 -40.77 10.19
N ASP A 752 -14.33 -41.32 11.39
CA ASP A 752 -15.36 -41.26 12.42
C ASP A 752 -15.32 -39.93 13.19
N GLY A 753 -16.51 -39.39 13.42
CA GLY A 753 -16.65 -38.14 14.19
C GLY A 753 -16.18 -36.88 13.46
N LEU A 754 -16.25 -36.86 12.13
CA LEU A 754 -16.03 -35.65 11.35
C LEU A 754 -17.19 -34.67 11.54
N GLU A 755 -16.89 -33.44 11.93
CA GLU A 755 -17.86 -32.40 12.28
C GLU A 755 -17.52 -31.06 11.61
N VAL A 756 -18.43 -30.10 11.68
CA VAL A 756 -18.17 -28.71 11.33
C VAL A 756 -17.07 -28.15 12.23
N ALA A 757 -16.02 -27.59 11.63
CA ALA A 757 -14.87 -27.08 12.35
C ALA A 757 -14.21 -25.92 11.59
N ASN A 758 -13.65 -24.98 12.34
CA ASN A 758 -12.85 -23.92 11.72
C ASN A 758 -11.67 -24.51 10.96
N GLN A 759 -11.09 -25.59 11.47
CA GLN A 759 -9.92 -26.20 10.88
C GLN A 759 -9.96 -27.72 10.93
N TYR A 760 -9.63 -28.37 9.83
CA TYR A 760 -9.21 -29.75 9.79
C TYR A 760 -7.80 -29.89 9.21
N SER A 761 -7.12 -30.96 9.54
CA SER A 761 -5.83 -31.35 8.98
C SER A 761 -5.86 -32.81 8.58
N VAL A 762 -5.35 -33.12 7.38
CA VAL A 762 -5.06 -34.48 6.91
C VAL A 762 -3.59 -34.56 6.56
N LYS A 763 -2.79 -35.17 7.43
CA LYS A 763 -1.40 -35.53 7.12
C LYS A 763 -1.38 -36.90 6.43
N TYR A 764 -0.56 -37.05 5.41
CA TYR A 764 -0.44 -38.32 4.68
C TYR A 764 1.01 -38.58 4.27
N SER A 765 1.34 -39.89 4.17
CA SER A 765 2.63 -40.38 3.70
C SER A 765 2.41 -41.58 2.79
N LEU A 766 2.40 -41.36 1.48
CA LEU A 766 2.01 -42.28 0.44
C LEU A 766 3.14 -42.43 -0.59
N THR A 767 2.91 -43.36 -1.53
CA THR A 767 3.75 -43.55 -2.70
C THR A 767 2.89 -43.38 -3.96
N ALA A 768 3.40 -42.73 -4.98
CA ALA A 768 2.76 -42.71 -6.31
C ALA A 768 3.03 -44.03 -7.04
N ALA A 769 2.21 -44.35 -8.04
CA ALA A 769 2.35 -45.59 -8.84
C ALA A 769 3.74 -45.71 -9.52
N ASN A 770 4.43 -44.60 -9.75
CA ASN A 770 5.79 -44.56 -10.29
C ASN A 770 6.89 -44.66 -9.21
N GLY A 771 6.54 -44.89 -7.94
CA GLY A 771 7.48 -45.03 -6.84
C GLY A 771 7.89 -43.71 -6.17
N ALA A 772 7.41 -42.57 -6.64
CA ALA A 772 7.73 -41.27 -6.02
C ALA A 772 7.05 -41.11 -4.65
N GLU A 773 7.76 -40.52 -3.69
CA GLU A 773 7.19 -40.20 -2.38
C GLU A 773 6.11 -39.11 -2.51
N VAL A 774 4.98 -39.31 -1.83
CA VAL A 774 3.82 -38.40 -1.78
C VAL A 774 3.52 -38.10 -0.32
N ARG A 775 4.23 -37.16 0.25
CA ARG A 775 4.12 -36.80 1.68
C ARG A 775 3.81 -35.32 1.82
N SER A 776 2.72 -35.03 2.51
CA SER A 776 2.33 -33.63 2.79
C SER A 776 1.22 -33.57 3.82
N GLU A 777 0.65 -32.38 3.98
CA GLU A 777 -0.52 -32.10 4.80
C GLU A 777 -1.49 -31.24 3.98
N VAL A 778 -2.78 -31.52 4.11
CA VAL A 778 -3.88 -30.67 3.67
C VAL A 778 -4.53 -30.06 4.91
N ILE A 779 -4.76 -28.77 4.91
CA ILE A 779 -5.58 -28.10 5.93
C ILE A 779 -6.81 -27.50 5.26
N GLY A 780 -7.92 -27.42 5.96
CA GLY A 780 -9.13 -26.79 5.42
C GLY A 780 -10.14 -26.45 6.49
N THR A 781 -11.23 -25.82 6.06
CA THR A 781 -12.37 -25.44 6.92
C THR A 781 -13.59 -26.26 6.52
N ILE A 782 -14.39 -26.67 7.48
CA ILE A 782 -15.68 -27.34 7.25
C ILE A 782 -16.78 -26.44 7.82
N HIS A 783 -17.47 -25.72 6.95
CA HIS A 783 -18.69 -25.00 7.32
C HIS A 783 -19.92 -25.88 7.20
N LYS A 784 -19.86 -26.83 6.28
CA LYS A 784 -20.97 -27.77 6.00
C LYS A 784 -20.44 -29.08 5.47
N LEU A 785 -20.91 -30.19 6.01
CA LEU A 785 -20.63 -31.51 5.47
C LEU A 785 -21.54 -31.77 4.25
N GLY A 786 -20.94 -32.23 3.18
CA GLY A 786 -21.64 -32.74 2.02
C GLY A 786 -22.37 -34.06 2.30
N PRO A 787 -23.05 -34.64 1.29
CA PRO A 787 -23.61 -36.00 1.39
C PRO A 787 -22.49 -37.03 1.64
N GLU A 788 -22.87 -38.26 1.93
CA GLU A 788 -21.92 -39.37 1.98
C GLU A 788 -21.13 -39.46 0.67
N LEU A 789 -19.82 -39.68 0.82
CA LEU A 789 -18.88 -39.79 -0.29
C LEU A 789 -18.67 -41.26 -0.64
N SER A 790 -18.36 -41.55 -1.90
CA SER A 790 -17.94 -42.86 -2.38
C SER A 790 -16.59 -42.75 -3.09
N ALA A 791 -15.78 -43.78 -3.07
CA ALA A 791 -14.54 -43.88 -3.84
C ALA A 791 -14.80 -44.01 -5.37
N THR A 792 -15.99 -44.33 -5.78
CA THR A 792 -16.44 -44.28 -7.18
C THR A 792 -16.76 -42.82 -7.53
N ARG A 793 -16.48 -42.43 -8.79
CA ARG A 793 -16.69 -41.04 -9.31
C ARG A 793 -18.02 -40.43 -8.94
#